data_a5568430af57546856aabb42ef469245
#
_entry.id   a5568430af57546856aabb42ef469245
#
_cell.length_a   1.000
_cell.length_b   1.000
_cell.length_c   1.000
_cell.angle_alpha   90.00
_cell.angle_beta   90.00
_cell.angle_gamma   90.00
#
_symmetry.space_group_name_H-M   'P 1'
#
loop_
_entity.id
_entity.type
_entity.pdbx_description
1 polymer ?
#
loop_
_entity_poly.entity_id
_entity_poly.type
_entity_poly.pdbx_seq_one_letter_code
_entity_poly.pdbx_strand_id
1 'polypeptide(L)'
;MSACGSLAAQPLFNNPLVKNRADPQMFLHTDGYYYFTATVPEYDRIELRRASGINDLGAADAKVIWRKHASGPMSHHIWAPELHFIQGKWYVYFTAGRADAIWDIRLYVLENASTNPLEGEWVERGQLKTGRESFSLDATTFALGGQRYLVWTQRDPAPDKKNTNIYLAKMDTPLSITGPVVLLSRPDYSWEKIKYEVNEAPAVLIRNGRVFITYSASATDENYSMGLLTAPADADLLDSRVWQKSAQPVFKTSVANAQYGPGHNSFTTTTDGKTDVLVYHARDYREIKGDSLYDPNRHTRAQVFYWRDDGTPDFGAPGAPTINLGKQAAKPLFRDPVMDGAADPVLVRNAKLGKWWMFYTNRRANASEARGVTWVHGTRIGIAESDDEGANWHYIGEADIELPPQMGGAEATHWAPDIIRANDGSYHMYLTVVPGIFEDWKHPRYMVHLTSQDLRHWRNAKVLQLASERVIDATVLRLPQGGYRMWYNNEVDKKSIYYADSPDLENWTNKGKAVGDQGGEGPKVFRWKDQWWMITDVWRGLAVYRSDDLLNWKRQLGNLLEVPGHGEDDEVIGGHPDVVVNGDRAFLFYFTHPGKRGPDQKKDGREQRRSSLQVVELLHTEQGLLADRDAPAYVRLPAK
;
A
#
# COMPACT_ATOMS: atom_id res chain seq x y z
N MET A 1 -0.74 -16.49 -33.74
CA MET A 1 -0.35 -16.72 -32.34
C MET A 1 0.41 -15.49 -31.92
N SER A 2 -0.27 -14.56 -31.26
CA SER A 2 0.36 -13.37 -30.69
C SER A 2 0.29 -13.54 -29.18
N ALA A 3 1.43 -13.76 -28.56
CA ALA A 3 1.57 -13.91 -27.13
C ALA A 3 1.20 -12.59 -26.45
N CYS A 4 0.04 -12.55 -25.80
CA CYS A 4 -0.30 -11.51 -24.85
C CYS A 4 0.53 -11.76 -23.59
N GLY A 5 1.75 -11.20 -23.55
CA GLY A 5 2.54 -11.18 -22.33
C GLY A 5 1.77 -10.41 -21.27
N SER A 6 1.58 -11.02 -20.10
CA SER A 6 1.14 -10.31 -18.90
C SER A 6 2.15 -9.21 -18.62
N LEU A 7 1.74 -7.96 -18.72
CA LEU A 7 2.49 -6.84 -18.18
C LEU A 7 2.49 -6.99 -16.65
N ALA A 8 3.47 -7.74 -16.12
CA ALA A 8 3.81 -7.64 -14.71
C ALA A 8 4.06 -6.15 -14.42
N ALA A 9 3.45 -5.63 -13.37
CA ALA A 9 3.68 -4.26 -12.94
C ALA A 9 5.20 -4.08 -12.80
N GLN A 10 5.79 -3.16 -13.58
CA GLN A 10 7.23 -2.87 -13.51
C GLN A 10 7.54 -2.39 -12.10
N PRO A 11 8.57 -2.92 -11.45
CA PRO A 11 8.97 -2.43 -10.15
C PRO A 11 9.27 -0.93 -10.24
N LEU A 12 8.86 -0.17 -9.23
CA LEU A 12 9.08 1.29 -9.21
C LEU A 12 10.59 1.62 -9.24
N PHE A 13 11.42 0.74 -8.67
CA PHE A 13 12.88 0.88 -8.64
C PHE A 13 13.57 -0.32 -9.28
N ASN A 14 14.61 -0.03 -10.09
CA ASN A 14 15.45 -1.03 -10.75
C ASN A 14 16.56 -1.48 -9.79
N ASN A 15 16.21 -2.29 -8.80
CA ASN A 15 17.17 -2.78 -7.80
C ASN A 15 18.06 -3.92 -8.33
N PRO A 16 19.38 -3.94 -7.98
CA PRO A 16 20.07 -2.92 -7.22
C PRO A 16 20.27 -1.62 -8.01
N LEU A 17 19.96 -0.46 -7.41
CA LEU A 17 20.10 0.85 -8.05
C LEU A 17 21.55 1.16 -8.41
N VAL A 18 22.45 0.95 -7.44
CA VAL A 18 23.89 1.15 -7.64
C VAL A 18 24.64 -0.02 -7.04
N LYS A 19 25.34 -0.78 -7.89
CA LYS A 19 26.11 -1.94 -7.45
C LYS A 19 27.40 -1.50 -6.72
N ASN A 20 27.80 -2.33 -5.74
CA ASN A 20 29.05 -2.16 -4.99
C ASN A 20 29.15 -0.78 -4.32
N ARG A 21 28.04 -0.30 -3.77
CA ARG A 21 27.97 0.96 -3.01
C ARG A 21 27.23 0.70 -1.71
N ALA A 22 28.00 0.59 -0.63
CA ALA A 22 27.49 0.48 0.74
C ALA A 22 27.15 1.84 1.31
N ASP A 23 26.43 1.87 2.43
CA ASP A 23 26.19 3.08 3.23
C ASP A 23 25.61 4.23 2.36
N PRO A 24 24.50 3.98 1.62
CA PRO A 24 24.02 4.92 0.63
C PRO A 24 23.30 6.12 1.26
N GLN A 25 23.65 7.30 0.81
CA GLN A 25 22.90 8.51 1.12
C GLN A 25 22.38 9.13 -0.18
N MET A 26 21.08 9.44 -0.20
CA MET A 26 20.39 10.05 -1.33
C MET A 26 19.69 11.33 -0.88
N PHE A 27 19.94 12.41 -1.59
CA PHE A 27 19.38 13.71 -1.29
C PHE A 27 18.65 14.28 -2.52
N LEU A 28 17.34 14.56 -2.40
CA LEU A 28 16.59 15.31 -3.42
C LEU A 28 16.73 16.81 -3.12
N HIS A 29 17.41 17.52 -4.00
CA HIS A 29 17.62 18.96 -3.86
C HIS A 29 16.51 19.78 -4.54
N THR A 30 16.39 21.04 -4.16
CA THR A 30 15.39 21.99 -4.69
C THR A 30 15.56 22.31 -6.18
N ASP A 31 16.69 21.95 -6.79
CA ASP A 31 16.91 22.01 -8.24
C ASP A 31 16.24 20.86 -9.02
N GLY A 32 15.57 19.95 -8.30
CA GLY A 32 14.84 18.80 -8.88
C GLY A 32 15.72 17.59 -9.18
N TYR A 33 16.99 17.58 -8.78
CA TYR A 33 17.90 16.45 -8.97
C TYR A 33 18.11 15.67 -7.67
N TYR A 34 18.26 14.35 -7.83
CA TYR A 34 18.80 13.49 -6.79
C TYR A 34 20.33 13.53 -6.83
N TYR A 35 20.93 13.77 -5.67
CA TYR A 35 22.35 13.62 -5.43
C TYR A 35 22.56 12.35 -4.61
N PHE A 36 23.57 11.58 -4.97
CA PHE A 36 23.86 10.29 -4.36
C PHE A 36 25.35 10.17 -4.03
N THR A 37 25.62 9.69 -2.83
CA THR A 37 26.94 9.30 -2.37
C THR A 37 26.86 8.00 -1.59
N ALA A 38 27.98 7.28 -1.49
CA ALA A 38 28.07 6.01 -0.78
C ALA A 38 29.53 5.61 -0.56
N THR A 39 29.75 4.65 0.32
CA THR A 39 31.07 4.03 0.50
C THR A 39 31.44 3.21 -0.73
N VAL A 40 32.63 3.49 -1.29
CA VAL A 40 33.21 2.69 -2.38
C VAL A 40 33.99 1.52 -1.82
N PRO A 41 34.06 0.36 -2.51
CA PRO A 41 34.71 -0.86 -1.99
C PRO A 41 36.19 -0.70 -1.67
N GLU A 42 36.88 0.22 -2.36
CA GLU A 42 38.30 0.48 -2.16
C GLU A 42 38.60 1.32 -0.92
N TYR A 43 37.57 1.96 -0.32
CA TYR A 43 37.67 2.85 0.85
C TYR A 43 38.70 3.97 0.69
N ASP A 44 38.82 4.53 -0.53
CA ASP A 44 39.91 5.45 -0.91
C ASP A 44 39.45 6.82 -1.41
N ARG A 45 38.17 7.04 -1.60
CA ARG A 45 37.61 8.27 -2.18
C ARG A 45 36.15 8.50 -1.81
N ILE A 46 35.67 9.69 -2.08
CA ILE A 46 34.28 10.11 -2.03
C ILE A 46 33.84 10.46 -3.46
N GLU A 47 32.71 9.89 -3.88
CA GLU A 47 32.08 10.11 -5.18
C GLU A 47 30.70 10.72 -5.01
N LEU A 48 30.31 11.60 -5.94
CA LEU A 48 28.94 12.08 -6.09
C LEU A 48 28.38 11.69 -7.46
N ARG A 49 27.11 11.33 -7.48
CA ARG A 49 26.31 11.16 -8.69
C ARG A 49 25.12 12.09 -8.64
N ARG A 50 24.63 12.51 -9.82
CA ARG A 50 23.42 13.33 -9.96
C ARG A 50 22.54 12.77 -11.07
N ALA A 51 21.25 12.67 -10.82
CA ALA A 51 20.25 12.25 -11.82
C ALA A 51 18.89 12.91 -11.56
N SER A 52 18.05 13.04 -12.59
CA SER A 52 16.68 13.53 -12.46
C SER A 52 15.70 12.48 -11.94
N GLY A 53 16.05 11.20 -12.03
CA GLY A 53 15.28 10.06 -11.53
C GLY A 53 16.12 9.13 -10.66
N ILE A 54 15.49 8.51 -9.68
CA ILE A 54 16.16 7.54 -8.79
C ILE A 54 16.76 6.37 -9.58
N ASN A 55 16.02 5.87 -10.59
CA ASN A 55 16.46 4.74 -11.42
C ASN A 55 17.65 5.06 -12.32
N ASP A 56 17.92 6.34 -12.56
CA ASP A 56 18.99 6.78 -13.46
C ASP A 56 20.35 6.88 -12.75
N LEU A 57 20.37 6.86 -11.41
CA LEU A 57 21.57 7.00 -10.58
C LEU A 57 22.62 5.90 -10.84
N GLY A 58 22.17 4.68 -11.19
CA GLY A 58 23.07 3.58 -11.51
C GLY A 58 23.93 3.84 -12.76
N ALA A 59 23.36 4.52 -13.76
CA ALA A 59 24.00 4.88 -15.02
C ALA A 59 24.67 6.28 -14.98
N ALA A 60 24.39 7.10 -13.96
CA ALA A 60 24.96 8.44 -13.83
C ALA A 60 26.46 8.40 -13.59
N ASP A 61 27.18 9.35 -14.17
CA ASP A 61 28.63 9.50 -13.97
C ASP A 61 28.96 9.71 -12.49
N ALA A 62 29.91 8.94 -11.99
CA ALA A 62 30.43 9.06 -10.65
C ALA A 62 31.60 10.04 -10.63
N LYS A 63 31.36 11.25 -10.17
CA LYS A 63 32.44 12.25 -10.04
C LYS A 63 33.13 12.08 -8.71
N VAL A 64 34.46 11.79 -8.75
CA VAL A 64 35.31 11.83 -7.56
C VAL A 64 35.49 13.26 -7.12
N ILE A 65 35.04 13.57 -5.90
CA ILE A 65 35.12 14.92 -5.32
C ILE A 65 36.29 15.07 -4.35
N TRP A 66 36.75 13.93 -3.78
CA TRP A 66 37.86 13.92 -2.83
C TRP A 66 38.53 12.53 -2.78
N ARG A 67 39.82 12.48 -2.45
CA ARG A 67 40.60 11.26 -2.29
C ARG A 67 41.34 11.24 -0.96
N LYS A 68 41.54 10.06 -0.40
CA LYS A 68 42.28 9.87 0.84
C LYS A 68 43.70 10.36 0.76
N HIS A 69 44.25 10.79 1.89
CA HIS A 69 45.67 11.12 2.04
C HIS A 69 46.57 9.88 1.92
N ALA A 70 47.83 10.09 1.62
CA ALA A 70 48.82 9.03 1.58
C ALA A 70 49.19 8.52 2.99
N SER A 71 49.13 9.40 4.02
CA SER A 71 49.47 9.11 5.41
C SER A 71 48.76 10.08 6.37
N GLY A 72 48.80 9.80 7.66
CA GLY A 72 48.18 10.62 8.70
C GLY A 72 46.65 10.51 8.74
N PRO A 73 45.95 11.52 9.25
CA PRO A 73 44.46 11.52 9.25
C PRO A 73 43.89 11.40 7.85
N MET A 74 42.71 10.79 7.72
CA MET A 74 41.99 10.60 6.45
C MET A 74 42.77 9.79 5.39
N SER A 75 43.64 8.86 5.81
CA SER A 75 44.45 8.04 4.90
C SER A 75 43.99 6.60 4.79
N HIS A 76 42.97 6.18 5.55
CA HIS A 76 42.42 4.84 5.54
C HIS A 76 40.91 4.83 5.88
N HIS A 77 40.17 3.79 5.47
CA HIS A 77 38.76 3.58 5.81
C HIS A 77 37.87 4.82 5.55
N ILE A 78 37.83 5.27 4.30
CA ILE A 78 36.91 6.36 3.92
C ILE A 78 35.52 5.78 3.78
N TRP A 79 34.66 6.05 4.78
CA TRP A 79 33.34 5.43 4.91
C TRP A 79 32.21 6.42 5.05
N ALA A 80 31.01 5.95 4.72
CA ALA A 80 29.70 6.56 5.00
C ALA A 80 29.65 8.08 4.76
N PRO A 81 29.95 8.57 3.54
CA PRO A 81 29.80 9.98 3.23
C PRO A 81 28.31 10.36 3.18
N GLU A 82 27.95 11.47 3.82
CA GLU A 82 26.63 12.08 3.75
C GLU A 82 26.67 13.51 3.24
N LEU A 83 25.92 13.80 2.17
CA LEU A 83 25.85 15.11 1.53
C LEU A 83 24.70 15.94 2.11
N HIS A 84 24.98 17.14 2.57
CA HIS A 84 24.01 18.07 3.12
C HIS A 84 24.16 19.46 2.52
N PHE A 85 23.03 20.14 2.24
CA PHE A 85 23.02 21.54 1.83
C PHE A 85 22.55 22.39 3.00
N ILE A 86 23.44 23.25 3.52
CA ILE A 86 23.23 24.04 4.74
C ILE A 86 23.66 25.48 4.50
N GLN A 87 22.73 26.43 4.69
CA GLN A 87 23.02 27.89 4.58
C GLN A 87 23.71 28.27 3.27
N GLY A 88 23.30 27.68 2.15
CA GLY A 88 23.83 28.00 0.82
C GLY A 88 25.12 27.31 0.44
N LYS A 89 25.62 26.39 1.24
CA LYS A 89 26.83 25.60 0.98
C LYS A 89 26.57 24.12 1.10
N TRP A 90 27.39 23.32 0.43
CA TRP A 90 27.39 21.88 0.53
C TRP A 90 28.41 21.39 1.55
N TYR A 91 28.04 20.39 2.31
CA TYR A 91 28.89 19.71 3.29
C TYR A 91 28.82 18.22 3.05
N VAL A 92 29.96 17.54 3.11
CA VAL A 92 30.03 16.08 3.22
C VAL A 92 30.60 15.72 4.57
N TYR A 93 29.80 15.07 5.40
CA TYR A 93 30.25 14.43 6.63
C TYR A 93 30.67 13.02 6.28
N PHE A 94 31.85 12.57 6.73
CA PHE A 94 32.34 11.24 6.43
C PHE A 94 33.23 10.71 7.55
N THR A 95 33.50 9.43 7.49
CA THR A 95 34.33 8.71 8.45
C THR A 95 35.66 8.38 7.83
N ALA A 96 36.74 8.54 8.58
CA ALA A 96 38.07 8.13 8.13
C ALA A 96 38.96 7.70 9.28
N GLY A 97 39.89 6.79 8.97
CA GLY A 97 41.01 6.37 9.83
C GLY A 97 42.36 6.83 9.35
N ARG A 98 43.41 6.30 9.96
CA ARG A 98 44.81 6.57 9.67
C ARG A 98 45.50 5.31 9.14
N ALA A 99 46.36 5.41 8.17
CA ALA A 99 47.07 4.25 7.62
C ALA A 99 47.98 3.56 8.63
N ASP A 100 48.54 4.31 9.60
CA ASP A 100 49.36 3.81 10.70
C ASP A 100 48.56 3.33 11.93
N ALA A 101 47.25 3.61 11.95
CA ALA A 101 46.32 3.24 13.01
C ALA A 101 44.90 3.12 12.44
N ILE A 102 44.63 2.05 11.68
CA ILE A 102 43.45 1.94 10.80
C ILE A 102 42.12 2.00 11.54
N TRP A 103 42.12 1.69 12.84
CA TRP A 103 40.96 1.78 13.72
C TRP A 103 40.91 3.07 14.56
N ASP A 104 41.83 4.02 14.32
CA ASP A 104 41.69 5.36 14.85
C ASP A 104 40.73 6.20 14.00
N ILE A 105 39.48 5.79 14.07
CA ILE A 105 38.37 6.27 13.24
C ILE A 105 37.77 7.53 13.84
N ARG A 106 37.62 8.58 13.03
CA ARG A 106 37.05 9.89 13.41
C ARG A 106 36.12 10.41 12.31
N LEU A 107 35.30 11.39 12.68
CA LEU A 107 34.42 12.14 11.78
C LEU A 107 35.17 13.32 11.16
N TYR A 108 35.01 13.55 9.87
CA TYR A 108 35.59 14.65 9.10
C TYR A 108 34.54 15.36 8.25
N VAL A 109 34.85 16.58 7.83
CA VAL A 109 33.92 17.40 7.04
C VAL A 109 34.65 18.00 5.83
N LEU A 110 34.02 17.91 4.66
CA LEU A 110 34.34 18.69 3.46
C LEU A 110 33.27 19.77 3.26
N GLU A 111 33.65 20.90 2.71
CA GLU A 111 32.76 22.01 2.38
C GLU A 111 32.96 22.43 0.92
N ASN A 112 31.86 22.73 0.21
CA ASN A 112 31.88 23.30 -1.13
C ASN A 112 30.89 24.48 -1.19
N ALA A 113 31.37 25.64 -1.62
CA ALA A 113 30.59 26.87 -1.72
C ALA A 113 29.91 27.07 -3.10
N SER A 114 30.13 26.16 -4.05
CA SER A 114 29.48 26.18 -5.36
C SER A 114 27.98 25.90 -5.24
N THR A 115 27.18 26.41 -6.16
CA THR A 115 25.76 26.08 -6.26
C THR A 115 25.52 24.64 -6.69
N ASN A 116 26.44 24.07 -7.48
CA ASN A 116 26.43 22.68 -7.93
C ASN A 116 27.55 21.91 -7.22
N PRO A 117 27.27 20.88 -6.41
CA PRO A 117 28.29 20.14 -5.67
C PRO A 117 29.21 19.31 -6.56
N LEU A 118 28.85 19.12 -7.83
CA LEU A 118 29.71 18.47 -8.83
C LEU A 118 30.74 19.46 -9.44
N GLU A 119 30.68 20.73 -9.09
CA GLU A 119 31.56 21.79 -9.54
C GLU A 119 32.24 22.45 -8.34
N GLY A 120 33.20 23.31 -8.63
CA GLY A 120 33.96 24.02 -7.59
C GLY A 120 34.93 23.11 -6.83
N GLU A 121 35.46 23.65 -5.75
CA GLU A 121 36.44 22.99 -4.90
C GLU A 121 35.82 22.48 -3.61
N TRP A 122 36.17 21.25 -3.22
CA TRP A 122 35.85 20.66 -1.92
C TRP A 122 37.02 20.91 -0.95
N VAL A 123 36.76 21.72 0.07
CA VAL A 123 37.74 22.15 1.06
C VAL A 123 37.60 21.28 2.32
N GLU A 124 38.73 20.72 2.78
CA GLU A 124 38.77 19.98 4.05
C GLU A 124 38.59 20.95 5.22
N ARG A 125 37.60 20.67 6.08
CA ARG A 125 37.37 21.45 7.31
C ARG A 125 37.91 20.75 8.57
N GLY A 126 38.56 19.60 8.37
CA GLY A 126 39.17 18.81 9.44
C GLY A 126 38.19 17.93 10.21
N GLN A 127 38.62 17.52 11.41
CA GLN A 127 37.87 16.65 12.28
C GLN A 127 36.68 17.36 12.91
N LEU A 128 35.48 16.77 12.81
CA LEU A 128 34.32 17.17 13.60
C LEU A 128 34.48 16.65 15.04
N LYS A 129 34.81 17.53 15.96
CA LYS A 129 35.06 17.18 17.35
C LYS A 129 33.75 16.97 18.12
N THR A 130 33.60 15.79 18.72
CA THR A 130 32.39 15.39 19.48
C THR A 130 32.53 15.61 20.99
N GLY A 131 33.62 16.26 21.42
CA GLY A 131 33.95 16.40 22.85
C GLY A 131 34.49 15.11 23.51
N ARG A 132 34.66 14.03 22.75
CA ARG A 132 35.18 12.73 23.20
C ARG A 132 36.18 12.21 22.18
N GLU A 133 37.38 11.82 22.62
CA GLU A 133 38.40 11.25 21.76
C GLU A 133 38.30 9.71 21.76
N SER A 134 37.34 9.21 21.01
CA SER A 134 37.13 7.77 20.82
C SER A 134 36.69 7.46 19.38
N PHE A 135 36.67 6.19 19.01
CA PHE A 135 36.14 5.71 17.74
C PHE A 135 34.77 6.31 17.46
N SER A 136 34.64 7.09 16.37
CA SER A 136 33.39 7.77 15.98
C SER A 136 33.18 7.74 14.49
N LEU A 137 31.95 7.44 14.06
CA LEU A 137 31.58 7.24 12.65
C LEU A 137 30.11 7.66 12.37
N ASP A 138 29.73 7.64 11.12
CA ASP A 138 28.36 7.75 10.62
C ASP A 138 27.61 8.97 11.18
N ALA A 139 28.04 10.16 10.79
CA ALA A 139 27.39 11.39 11.22
C ALA A 139 26.34 11.86 10.22
N THR A 140 25.14 12.13 10.71
CA THR A 140 24.07 12.80 9.97
C THR A 140 23.64 14.08 10.71
N THR A 141 23.00 15.01 9.99
CA THR A 141 22.48 16.25 10.59
C THR A 141 21.09 16.60 10.09
N PHE A 142 20.28 17.16 10.98
CA PHE A 142 18.93 17.61 10.65
C PHE A 142 18.59 18.93 11.36
N ALA A 143 17.58 19.64 10.84
CA ALA A 143 17.07 20.86 11.46
C ALA A 143 15.64 20.62 11.96
N LEU A 144 15.33 21.13 13.16
CA LEU A 144 14.00 21.12 13.75
C LEU A 144 13.79 22.39 14.57
N GLY A 145 12.67 23.09 14.33
CA GLY A 145 12.34 24.32 15.08
C GLY A 145 13.40 25.43 14.99
N GLY A 146 14.12 25.53 13.88
CA GLY A 146 15.22 26.50 13.68
C GLY A 146 16.54 26.09 14.32
N GLN A 147 16.60 24.99 15.07
CA GLN A 147 17.82 24.43 15.64
C GLN A 147 18.34 23.28 14.78
N ARG A 148 19.65 23.22 14.55
CA ARG A 148 20.32 22.10 13.90
C ARG A 148 20.90 21.14 14.94
N TYR A 149 20.82 19.85 14.63
CA TYR A 149 21.32 18.76 15.45
C TYR A 149 22.26 17.89 14.65
N LEU A 150 23.26 17.30 15.32
CA LEU A 150 24.11 16.22 14.85
C LEU A 150 23.69 14.94 15.55
N VAL A 151 23.55 13.86 14.79
CA VAL A 151 23.42 12.48 15.28
C VAL A 151 24.61 11.69 14.73
N TRP A 152 25.26 10.91 15.59
CA TRP A 152 26.42 10.14 15.17
C TRP A 152 26.59 8.88 16.02
N THR A 153 27.46 8.01 15.55
CA THR A 153 27.89 6.80 16.25
C THR A 153 29.22 7.02 16.95
N GLN A 154 29.35 6.58 18.21
CA GLN A 154 30.60 6.67 18.95
C GLN A 154 30.73 5.57 19.99
N ARG A 155 31.97 5.08 20.22
CA ARG A 155 32.31 4.24 21.37
C ARG A 155 32.37 5.07 22.64
N ASP A 156 31.94 4.49 23.77
CA ASP A 156 32.23 5.08 25.06
C ASP A 156 33.75 5.11 25.31
N PRO A 157 34.28 6.19 25.88
CA PRO A 157 35.67 6.19 26.34
C PRO A 157 35.81 5.18 27.47
N ALA A 158 36.92 4.47 27.52
CA ALA A 158 37.25 3.38 28.45
C ALA A 158 36.49 3.38 29.82
N PRO A 159 36.28 2.21 30.46
CA PRO A 159 36.93 0.92 30.21
C PRO A 159 36.20 0.01 29.20
N ASP A 160 34.97 0.34 28.85
CA ASP A 160 34.16 -0.52 27.99
C ASP A 160 34.32 -0.11 26.50
N LYS A 161 35.29 -0.76 25.83
CA LYS A 161 35.69 -0.42 24.45
C LYS A 161 35.00 -1.24 23.37
N LYS A 162 33.92 -1.96 23.67
CA LYS A 162 33.41 -2.99 22.75
C LYS A 162 32.21 -2.54 21.93
N ASN A 163 31.38 -1.62 22.43
CA ASN A 163 30.15 -1.23 21.78
C ASN A 163 30.23 0.15 21.13
N THR A 164 29.42 0.34 20.09
CA THR A 164 29.13 1.66 19.54
C THR A 164 27.69 2.03 19.86
N ASN A 165 27.49 3.32 20.15
CA ASN A 165 26.23 3.89 20.63
C ASN A 165 25.83 5.09 19.76
N ILE A 166 24.55 5.44 19.73
CA ILE A 166 24.03 6.61 19.03
C ILE A 166 23.98 7.80 19.99
N TYR A 167 24.55 8.91 19.57
CA TYR A 167 24.57 10.18 20.30
C TYR A 167 23.90 11.30 19.53
N LEU A 168 23.41 12.30 20.26
CA LEU A 168 22.79 13.52 19.75
C LEU A 168 23.39 14.75 20.45
N ALA A 169 23.61 15.82 19.68
CA ALA A 169 23.92 17.15 20.23
C ALA A 169 23.35 18.25 19.32
N LYS A 170 23.18 19.46 19.87
CA LYS A 170 22.95 20.65 19.06
C LYS A 170 24.19 21.02 18.27
N MET A 171 24.00 21.59 17.10
CA MET A 171 25.08 22.20 16.33
C MET A 171 25.02 23.72 16.45
N ASP A 172 26.17 24.33 16.65
CA ASP A 172 26.36 25.77 16.60
C ASP A 172 26.66 26.24 15.17
N THR A 173 27.50 25.50 14.47
CA THR A 173 27.81 25.66 13.05
C THR A 173 27.77 24.29 12.36
N PRO A 174 27.81 24.23 11.02
CA PRO A 174 27.96 22.94 10.34
C PRO A 174 29.25 22.17 10.72
N LEU A 175 30.17 22.79 11.42
CA LEU A 175 31.51 22.26 11.77
C LEU A 175 31.68 22.00 13.27
N SER A 176 30.69 22.33 14.11
CA SER A 176 30.83 22.28 15.57
C SER A 176 29.51 21.94 16.26
N ILE A 177 29.59 21.15 17.32
CA ILE A 177 28.49 20.89 18.25
C ILE A 177 28.56 21.84 19.46
N THR A 178 27.43 22.06 20.11
CA THR A 178 27.28 22.87 21.31
C THR A 178 26.35 22.23 22.32
N GLY A 179 26.49 22.60 23.59
CA GLY A 179 25.66 22.08 24.68
C GLY A 179 25.97 20.62 25.05
N PRO A 180 25.04 19.94 25.72
CA PRO A 180 25.24 18.56 26.17
C PRO A 180 25.24 17.57 25.00
N VAL A 181 26.05 16.52 25.14
CA VAL A 181 26.01 15.33 24.28
C VAL A 181 25.16 14.28 24.96
N VAL A 182 24.08 13.88 24.30
CA VAL A 182 23.09 12.95 24.84
C VAL A 182 23.23 11.57 24.21
N LEU A 183 23.25 10.54 25.04
CA LEU A 183 23.19 9.16 24.59
C LEU A 183 21.73 8.80 24.27
N LEU A 184 21.44 8.39 23.03
CA LEU A 184 20.12 7.99 22.59
C LEU A 184 19.92 6.47 22.60
N SER A 185 20.93 5.70 22.21
CA SER A 185 20.83 4.25 22.10
C SER A 185 22.15 3.54 22.38
N ARG A 186 22.06 2.42 23.10
CA ARG A 186 23.12 1.40 23.22
C ARG A 186 22.61 0.09 22.65
N PRO A 187 23.49 -0.86 22.31
CA PRO A 187 23.09 -2.24 21.98
C PRO A 187 22.54 -2.96 23.23
N ASP A 188 21.23 -2.87 23.45
CA ASP A 188 20.57 -3.45 24.64
C ASP A 188 19.96 -4.80 24.35
N TYR A 189 19.38 -4.97 23.14
CA TYR A 189 18.67 -6.16 22.74
C TYR A 189 19.61 -7.23 22.11
N SER A 190 19.21 -8.49 22.21
CA SER A 190 20.02 -9.62 21.68
C SER A 190 20.30 -9.52 20.18
N TRP A 191 19.33 -9.01 19.41
CA TRP A 191 19.47 -8.83 17.97
C TRP A 191 20.45 -7.70 17.58
N GLU A 192 20.84 -6.83 18.51
CA GLU A 192 21.84 -5.76 18.32
C GLU A 192 23.28 -6.21 18.62
N LYS A 193 23.46 -7.45 19.10
CA LYS A 193 24.71 -7.96 19.66
C LYS A 193 25.27 -9.19 18.94
N ILE A 194 24.73 -9.53 17.77
CA ILE A 194 25.16 -10.73 17.06
C ILE A 194 26.54 -10.47 16.43
N LYS A 195 27.54 -11.19 16.87
CA LYS A 195 28.99 -11.04 16.61
C LYS A 195 29.59 -9.72 17.15
N TYR A 196 28.93 -8.59 16.97
CA TYR A 196 29.38 -7.27 17.45
C TYR A 196 28.24 -6.56 18.15
N GLU A 197 28.55 -5.85 19.23
CA GLU A 197 27.61 -5.01 19.97
C GLU A 197 27.62 -3.60 19.37
N VAL A 198 26.75 -3.38 18.40
CA VAL A 198 26.77 -2.18 17.55
C VAL A 198 25.40 -1.56 17.42
N ASN A 199 25.32 -0.24 17.66
CA ASN A 199 24.32 0.64 17.09
C ASN A 199 25.08 1.70 16.28
N GLU A 200 24.80 1.82 14.98
CA GLU A 200 25.51 2.71 14.05
C GLU A 200 24.57 3.24 12.95
N ALA A 201 25.09 4.02 12.01
CA ALA A 201 24.37 4.46 10.83
C ALA A 201 23.02 5.14 11.11
N PRO A 202 22.97 6.19 11.95
CA PRO A 202 21.72 6.89 12.21
C PRO A 202 21.24 7.64 10.97
N ALA A 203 19.93 7.53 10.65
CA ALA A 203 19.27 8.34 9.63
C ALA A 203 17.98 8.95 10.17
N VAL A 204 17.69 10.20 9.82
CA VAL A 204 16.62 10.98 10.45
C VAL A 204 15.47 11.20 9.49
N LEU A 205 14.24 11.02 10.01
CA LEU A 205 13.00 11.30 9.31
C LEU A 205 12.06 12.09 10.24
N ILE A 206 11.50 13.20 9.76
CA ILE A 206 10.58 14.04 10.53
C ILE A 206 9.23 13.99 9.81
N ARG A 207 8.23 13.40 10.46
CA ARG A 207 6.85 13.26 9.94
C ARG A 207 5.86 13.13 11.11
N ASN A 208 4.61 13.44 10.83
CA ASN A 208 3.48 13.18 11.74
C ASN A 208 3.69 13.73 13.16
N GLY A 209 4.34 14.91 13.29
CA GLY A 209 4.65 15.52 14.58
C GLY A 209 5.71 14.80 15.40
N ARG A 210 6.50 13.91 14.78
CA ARG A 210 7.55 13.11 15.44
C ARG A 210 8.89 13.20 14.71
N VAL A 211 9.96 12.96 15.46
CA VAL A 211 11.30 12.68 14.96
C VAL A 211 11.55 11.19 15.08
N PHE A 212 11.89 10.56 13.97
CA PHE A 212 12.29 9.17 13.87
C PHE A 212 13.79 9.13 13.54
N ILE A 213 14.54 8.31 14.28
CA ILE A 213 15.93 8.00 13.96
C ILE A 213 16.03 6.49 13.77
N THR A 214 16.26 6.05 12.54
CA THR A 214 16.68 4.67 12.30
C THR A 214 18.16 4.53 12.62
N TYR A 215 18.56 3.36 13.05
CA TYR A 215 19.96 2.99 13.25
C TYR A 215 20.15 1.53 12.82
N SER A 216 21.37 1.14 12.51
CA SER A 216 21.70 -0.24 12.18
C SER A 216 22.44 -0.92 13.31
N ALA A 217 22.34 -2.23 13.38
CA ALA A 217 22.86 -3.01 14.51
C ALA A 217 23.41 -4.36 14.09
N SER A 218 24.27 -4.92 14.93
CA SER A 218 24.98 -6.18 14.78
C SER A 218 26.13 -6.14 13.76
N ALA A 219 26.65 -7.32 13.35
CA ALA A 219 27.69 -7.40 12.33
C ALA A 219 27.14 -7.05 10.93
N THR A 220 28.01 -6.57 10.06
CA THR A 220 27.69 -6.23 8.66
C THR A 220 27.54 -7.45 7.76
N ASP A 221 27.01 -8.55 8.31
CA ASP A 221 26.66 -9.79 7.60
C ASP A 221 25.13 -9.93 7.47
N GLU A 222 24.58 -11.14 7.37
CA GLU A 222 23.15 -11.41 7.29
C GLU A 222 22.35 -10.98 8.53
N ASN A 223 23.02 -10.68 9.64
CA ASN A 223 22.39 -10.26 10.89
C ASN A 223 22.24 -8.73 10.98
N TYR A 224 22.85 -7.98 10.07
CA TYR A 224 22.71 -6.53 10.02
C TYR A 224 21.24 -6.16 9.82
N SER A 225 20.73 -5.28 10.65
CA SER A 225 19.29 -4.93 10.69
C SER A 225 19.09 -3.55 11.27
N MET A 226 17.92 -2.95 10.99
CA MET A 226 17.60 -1.60 11.43
C MET A 226 16.71 -1.61 12.68
N GLY A 227 17.03 -0.74 13.64
CA GLY A 227 16.18 -0.33 14.75
C GLY A 227 15.59 1.05 14.54
N LEU A 228 14.72 1.48 15.46
CA LEU A 228 14.01 2.75 15.41
C LEU A 228 13.98 3.42 16.77
N LEU A 229 14.34 4.69 16.82
CA LEU A 229 14.10 5.61 17.94
C LEU A 229 13.02 6.61 17.51
N THR A 230 12.11 6.96 18.43
CA THR A 230 11.01 7.89 18.17
C THR A 230 10.87 8.88 19.31
N ALA A 231 10.73 10.17 19.00
CA ALA A 231 10.40 11.22 19.96
C ALA A 231 9.35 12.18 19.38
N PRO A 232 8.51 12.85 20.19
CA PRO A 232 7.67 13.95 19.74
C PRO A 232 8.54 15.10 19.20
N ALA A 233 8.12 15.73 18.09
CA ALA A 233 8.91 16.80 17.46
C ALA A 233 8.90 18.12 18.26
N ASP A 234 7.96 18.28 19.16
CA ASP A 234 7.84 19.43 20.10
C ASP A 234 8.52 19.21 21.45
N ALA A 235 9.09 18.02 21.69
CA ALA A 235 9.82 17.71 22.92
C ALA A 235 11.26 18.26 22.88
N ASP A 236 11.88 18.39 24.06
CA ASP A 236 13.32 18.63 24.14
C ASP A 236 14.08 17.35 23.76
N LEU A 237 14.60 17.31 22.54
CA LEU A 237 15.31 16.13 22.04
C LEU A 237 16.60 15.81 22.80
N LEU A 238 17.11 16.76 23.62
CA LEU A 238 18.25 16.51 24.51
C LEU A 238 17.85 15.84 25.84
N ASP A 239 16.58 15.66 26.11
CA ASP A 239 16.10 14.77 27.17
C ASP A 239 16.00 13.33 26.65
N SER A 240 16.92 12.46 27.06
CA SER A 240 16.93 11.05 26.61
C SER A 240 15.64 10.28 26.96
N ARG A 241 14.85 10.75 27.92
CA ARG A 241 13.60 10.11 28.38
C ARG A 241 12.45 10.26 27.40
N VAL A 242 12.51 11.23 26.48
CA VAL A 242 11.46 11.42 25.44
C VAL A 242 11.59 10.43 24.29
N TRP A 243 12.74 9.75 24.19
CA TRP A 243 13.03 8.80 23.14
C TRP A 243 12.52 7.40 23.48
N GLN A 244 11.77 6.82 22.57
CA GLN A 244 11.31 5.43 22.63
C GLN A 244 12.09 4.60 21.61
N LYS A 245 12.61 3.46 22.06
CA LYS A 245 13.38 2.52 21.24
C LYS A 245 12.55 1.29 20.90
N SER A 246 12.52 0.88 19.62
CA SER A 246 11.86 -0.35 19.18
C SER A 246 12.53 -1.58 19.80
N ALA A 247 11.73 -2.47 20.37
CA ALA A 247 12.24 -3.70 21.00
C ALA A 247 12.66 -4.76 19.96
N GLN A 248 12.14 -4.66 18.73
CA GLN A 248 12.42 -5.54 17.60
C GLN A 248 13.01 -4.75 16.45
N PRO A 249 13.79 -5.37 15.56
CA PRO A 249 14.25 -4.70 14.36
C PRO A 249 13.06 -4.34 13.47
N VAL A 250 13.08 -3.13 12.92
CA VAL A 250 12.04 -2.62 12.02
C VAL A 250 12.30 -2.98 10.55
N PHE A 251 13.53 -3.44 10.24
CA PHE A 251 13.93 -3.87 8.91
C PHE A 251 15.11 -4.85 9.03
N LYS A 252 14.98 -6.06 8.50
CA LYS A 252 15.96 -7.15 8.67
C LYS A 252 15.99 -8.06 7.46
N THR A 253 16.95 -8.96 7.39
CA THR A 253 17.11 -9.99 6.34
C THR A 253 15.77 -10.63 5.96
N SER A 254 15.51 -10.67 4.65
CA SER A 254 14.40 -11.39 4.03
C SER A 254 14.92 -12.52 3.18
N VAL A 255 14.84 -13.74 3.69
CA VAL A 255 15.23 -14.94 2.94
C VAL A 255 14.34 -15.14 1.72
N ALA A 256 13.04 -14.85 1.86
CA ALA A 256 12.06 -14.97 0.78
C ALA A 256 12.38 -14.07 -0.43
N ASN A 257 12.98 -12.91 -0.18
CA ASN A 257 13.33 -11.93 -1.23
C ASN A 257 14.84 -11.95 -1.57
N ALA A 258 15.60 -12.90 -1.03
CA ALA A 258 17.05 -12.99 -1.18
C ALA A 258 17.76 -11.65 -0.88
N GLN A 259 17.40 -11.01 0.24
CA GLN A 259 17.98 -9.75 0.71
C GLN A 259 18.60 -9.96 2.09
N TYR A 260 19.91 -9.84 2.18
CA TYR A 260 20.67 -10.18 3.39
C TYR A 260 21.43 -8.97 3.93
N GLY A 261 21.36 -8.79 5.25
CA GLY A 261 22.00 -7.70 5.96
C GLY A 261 21.58 -6.31 5.49
N PRO A 262 20.27 -5.99 5.44
CA PRO A 262 19.80 -4.67 5.04
C PRO A 262 20.05 -3.66 6.15
N GLY A 263 20.56 -2.49 5.78
CA GLY A 263 20.77 -1.40 6.74
C GLY A 263 21.51 -0.23 6.16
N HIS A 264 22.08 0.58 7.06
CA HIS A 264 22.75 1.84 6.79
C HIS A 264 21.97 2.67 5.76
N ASN A 265 20.79 3.06 6.15
CA ASN A 265 19.80 3.66 5.27
C ASN A 265 19.88 5.19 5.23
N SER A 266 19.29 5.76 4.20
CA SER A 266 18.87 7.15 4.13
C SER A 266 17.41 7.26 3.65
N PHE A 267 16.84 8.46 3.69
CA PHE A 267 15.49 8.72 3.26
C PHE A 267 15.45 9.77 2.16
N THR A 268 14.57 9.58 1.19
CA THR A 268 14.24 10.57 0.17
C THR A 268 12.76 10.48 -0.19
N THR A 269 12.30 11.27 -1.15
CA THR A 269 10.95 11.20 -1.71
C THR A 269 11.01 11.07 -3.22
N THR A 270 9.92 10.67 -3.86
CA THR A 270 9.73 10.85 -5.31
C THR A 270 9.71 12.35 -5.65
N THR A 271 10.02 12.72 -6.90
CA THR A 271 10.12 14.13 -7.35
C THR A 271 8.84 14.94 -7.12
N ASP A 272 7.68 14.30 -7.06
CA ASP A 272 6.40 14.93 -6.72
C ASP A 272 6.17 15.09 -5.21
N GLY A 273 7.10 14.62 -4.37
CA GLY A 273 7.05 14.69 -2.91
C GLY A 273 5.99 13.83 -2.25
N LYS A 274 5.30 12.96 -3.01
CA LYS A 274 4.13 12.21 -2.49
C LYS A 274 4.47 10.83 -1.93
N THR A 275 5.60 10.27 -2.32
CA THR A 275 6.01 8.92 -1.93
C THR A 275 7.32 8.96 -1.17
N ASP A 276 7.31 8.45 0.05
CA ASP A 276 8.51 8.33 0.88
C ASP A 276 9.32 7.09 0.47
N VAL A 277 10.63 7.25 0.35
CA VAL A 277 11.54 6.22 -0.17
C VAL A 277 12.63 5.94 0.86
N LEU A 278 12.77 4.65 1.21
CA LEU A 278 13.88 4.10 1.97
C LEU A 278 14.99 3.71 0.99
N VAL A 279 16.20 4.25 1.17
CA VAL A 279 17.41 3.88 0.44
C VAL A 279 18.32 3.14 1.41
N TYR A 280 18.76 1.94 1.05
CA TYR A 280 19.52 1.08 1.95
C TYR A 280 20.52 0.22 1.16
N HIS A 281 21.46 -0.42 1.83
CA HIS A 281 22.24 -1.47 1.19
C HIS A 281 21.81 -2.87 1.65
N ALA A 282 21.99 -3.86 0.78
CA ALA A 282 21.85 -5.29 1.11
C ALA A 282 22.61 -6.14 0.10
N ARG A 283 22.89 -7.40 0.48
CA ARG A 283 23.47 -8.45 -0.40
C ARG A 283 22.37 -9.35 -0.96
N ASP A 284 22.68 -10.00 -2.09
CA ASP A 284 21.82 -11.02 -2.72
C ASP A 284 22.11 -12.46 -2.19
N TYR A 285 23.05 -12.62 -1.28
CA TYR A 285 23.47 -13.90 -0.73
C TYR A 285 23.80 -13.80 0.76
N ARG A 286 23.66 -14.92 1.46
CA ARG A 286 23.87 -15.05 2.89
C ARG A 286 25.34 -15.31 3.24
N GLU A 287 25.98 -16.24 2.51
CA GLU A 287 27.30 -16.74 2.85
C GLU A 287 28.40 -15.83 2.28
N ILE A 288 29.14 -15.17 3.17
CA ILE A 288 30.23 -14.27 2.84
C ILE A 288 31.57 -15.02 3.00
N LYS A 289 32.44 -14.91 2.00
CA LYS A 289 33.78 -15.44 2.08
C LYS A 289 34.73 -14.40 2.68
N GLY A 290 35.27 -14.68 3.86
CA GLY A 290 36.17 -13.78 4.57
C GLY A 290 35.47 -12.83 5.50
N ASP A 291 36.02 -11.63 5.71
CA ASP A 291 35.47 -10.60 6.57
C ASP A 291 34.37 -9.82 5.83
N SER A 292 33.20 -9.76 6.43
CA SER A 292 32.02 -9.09 5.88
C SER A 292 32.23 -7.58 5.62
N LEU A 293 33.15 -6.95 6.33
CA LEU A 293 33.49 -5.54 6.15
C LEU A 293 34.09 -5.29 4.76
N TYR A 294 34.90 -6.21 4.25
CA TYR A 294 35.59 -6.10 2.96
C TYR A 294 34.87 -6.80 1.80
N ASP A 295 33.69 -7.39 2.04
CA ASP A 295 32.86 -7.91 0.97
C ASP A 295 32.24 -6.76 0.17
N PRO A 296 32.54 -6.61 -1.16
CA PRO A 296 32.16 -5.42 -1.92
C PRO A 296 30.67 -5.40 -2.34
N ASN A 297 29.93 -6.49 -2.12
CA ASN A 297 28.61 -6.70 -2.72
C ASN A 297 27.45 -6.20 -1.83
N ARG A 298 27.71 -5.23 -0.97
CA ARG A 298 26.64 -4.42 -0.37
C ARG A 298 26.14 -3.46 -1.43
N HIS A 299 25.01 -3.75 -2.05
CA HIS A 299 24.45 -2.98 -3.15
C HIS A 299 23.40 -2.01 -2.66
N THR A 300 23.45 -0.75 -3.15
CA THR A 300 22.40 0.23 -2.91
C THR A 300 21.10 -0.20 -3.55
N ARG A 301 20.02 -0.09 -2.79
CA ARG A 301 18.65 -0.41 -3.16
C ARG A 301 17.70 0.68 -2.69
N ALA A 302 16.52 0.75 -3.30
CA ALA A 302 15.44 1.61 -2.83
C ALA A 302 14.14 0.84 -2.76
N GLN A 303 13.31 1.20 -1.80
CA GLN A 303 11.91 0.78 -1.76
C GLN A 303 11.03 1.86 -1.15
N VAL A 304 9.75 1.86 -1.51
CA VAL A 304 8.74 2.69 -0.86
C VAL A 304 8.50 2.14 0.54
N PHE A 305 8.23 3.03 1.49
CA PHE A 305 7.70 2.66 2.78
C PHE A 305 6.42 3.46 3.08
N TYR A 306 5.67 3.00 4.06
CA TYR A 306 4.35 3.51 4.36
C TYR A 306 4.25 3.96 5.80
N TRP A 307 3.13 4.55 6.17
CA TRP A 307 2.86 5.02 7.52
C TRP A 307 1.72 4.21 8.11
N ARG A 308 1.90 3.69 9.34
CA ARG A 308 0.84 3.04 10.11
C ARG A 308 -0.12 4.08 10.67
N ASP A 309 -1.29 3.64 11.12
CA ASP A 309 -2.32 4.50 11.70
C ASP A 309 -1.84 5.25 12.94
N ASP A 310 -0.92 4.66 13.71
CA ASP A 310 -0.28 5.31 14.85
C ASP A 310 0.78 6.36 14.45
N GLY A 311 0.97 6.58 13.15
CA GLY A 311 1.92 7.54 12.58
C GLY A 311 3.36 7.05 12.56
N THR A 312 3.65 5.78 12.88
CA THR A 312 4.99 5.19 12.76
C THR A 312 5.28 4.69 11.34
N PRO A 313 6.55 4.66 10.89
CA PRO A 313 6.89 4.15 9.57
C PRO A 313 6.78 2.62 9.51
N ASP A 314 6.27 2.11 8.39
CA ASP A 314 6.31 0.70 8.02
C ASP A 314 7.23 0.50 6.82
N PHE A 315 8.42 -0.03 7.09
CA PHE A 315 9.43 -0.26 6.06
C PHE A 315 9.18 -1.55 5.25
N GLY A 316 8.27 -2.42 5.69
CA GLY A 316 8.02 -3.71 5.05
C GLY A 316 9.21 -4.67 5.14
N ALA A 317 9.29 -5.63 4.21
CA ALA A 317 10.42 -6.52 4.05
C ALA A 317 11.37 -6.02 2.95
N PRO A 318 12.70 -6.12 3.10
CA PRO A 318 13.63 -5.72 2.06
C PRO A 318 13.43 -6.53 0.78
N GLY A 319 13.47 -5.84 -0.37
CA GLY A 319 13.26 -6.46 -1.68
C GLY A 319 11.83 -6.91 -1.96
N ALA A 320 10.88 -6.64 -1.06
CA ALA A 320 9.47 -6.80 -1.41
C ALA A 320 9.18 -5.97 -2.67
N PRO A 321 8.45 -6.52 -3.64
CA PRO A 321 8.06 -5.71 -4.79
C PRO A 321 7.38 -4.45 -4.25
N THR A 322 7.86 -3.30 -4.70
CA THR A 322 7.20 -2.03 -4.38
C THR A 322 5.89 -2.00 -5.14
N ILE A 323 4.88 -2.57 -4.55
CA ILE A 323 3.51 -2.39 -5.00
C ILE A 323 3.12 -1.01 -4.44
N ASN A 324 2.76 -0.08 -5.32
CA ASN A 324 2.02 1.09 -4.86
C ASN A 324 0.68 0.57 -4.32
N LEU A 325 0.62 0.41 -3.01
CA LEU A 325 -0.56 -0.18 -2.34
C LEU A 325 -1.81 0.70 -2.52
N GLY A 326 -1.66 1.95 -2.95
CA GLY A 326 -2.75 2.90 -2.96
C GLY A 326 -2.90 3.62 -1.63
N LYS A 327 -4.07 4.24 -1.44
CA LYS A 327 -4.42 4.86 -0.17
C LYS A 327 -5.20 3.89 0.71
N GLN A 328 -5.08 4.05 2.02
CA GLN A 328 -5.90 3.33 2.97
C GLN A 328 -7.37 3.74 2.81
N ALA A 329 -8.24 2.76 2.66
CA ALA A 329 -9.67 2.98 2.61
C ALA A 329 -10.24 3.28 4.00
N ALA A 330 -11.22 4.17 4.06
CA ALA A 330 -11.97 4.40 5.29
C ALA A 330 -12.79 3.16 5.70
N LYS A 331 -13.11 3.05 6.97
CA LYS A 331 -14.09 2.08 7.50
C LYS A 331 -15.18 2.84 8.28
N PRO A 332 -16.45 2.73 7.88
CA PRO A 332 -16.91 2.11 6.64
C PRO A 332 -16.37 2.85 5.40
N LEU A 333 -16.25 2.13 4.28
CA LEU A 333 -15.80 2.71 3.01
C LEU A 333 -16.74 3.80 2.52
N PHE A 334 -18.06 3.55 2.64
CA PHE A 334 -19.08 4.48 2.18
C PHE A 334 -20.42 4.25 2.90
N ARG A 335 -21.13 5.35 3.19
CA ARG A 335 -22.52 5.37 3.60
C ARG A 335 -23.29 6.35 2.72
N ASP A 336 -24.48 5.96 2.28
CA ASP A 336 -25.32 6.85 1.50
C ASP A 336 -25.87 8.01 2.36
N PRO A 337 -25.65 9.28 1.98
CA PRO A 337 -26.05 10.42 2.80
C PRO A 337 -27.54 10.73 2.75
N VAL A 338 -28.31 10.12 1.80
CA VAL A 338 -29.72 10.41 1.57
C VAL A 338 -30.62 9.37 2.24
N MET A 339 -30.43 8.10 1.91
CA MET A 339 -31.29 6.99 2.39
C MET A 339 -30.63 6.12 3.45
N ASP A 340 -29.31 6.24 3.64
CA ASP A 340 -28.50 5.45 4.57
C ASP A 340 -28.60 3.92 4.32
N GLY A 341 -28.80 3.53 3.07
CA GLY A 341 -29.12 2.17 2.69
C GLY A 341 -28.28 1.62 1.54
N ALA A 342 -27.02 2.03 1.41
CA ALA A 342 -26.13 1.56 0.35
C ALA A 342 -25.84 0.05 0.51
N ALA A 343 -26.20 -0.73 -0.51
CA ALA A 343 -26.04 -2.18 -0.57
C ALA A 343 -25.78 -2.64 -2.01
N ASP A 344 -25.40 -3.90 -2.18
CA ASP A 344 -25.25 -4.56 -3.48
C ASP A 344 -24.38 -3.73 -4.48
N PRO A 345 -23.11 -3.45 -4.13
CA PRO A 345 -22.26 -2.56 -4.93
C PRO A 345 -21.81 -3.21 -6.24
N VAL A 346 -21.65 -2.40 -7.29
CA VAL A 346 -20.87 -2.72 -8.49
C VAL A 346 -19.98 -1.54 -8.86
N LEU A 347 -18.72 -1.82 -9.16
CA LEU A 347 -17.72 -0.81 -9.48
C LEU A 347 -17.44 -0.79 -10.97
N VAL A 348 -17.55 0.41 -11.57
CA VAL A 348 -17.32 0.62 -13.00
C VAL A 348 -16.42 1.83 -13.21
N ARG A 349 -15.44 1.68 -14.08
CA ARG A 349 -14.61 2.82 -14.48
C ARG A 349 -15.33 3.68 -15.51
N ASN A 350 -15.58 4.94 -15.18
CA ASN A 350 -16.04 5.93 -16.15
C ASN A 350 -14.87 6.30 -17.06
N ALA A 351 -14.88 5.76 -18.29
CA ALA A 351 -13.78 5.91 -19.22
C ALA A 351 -13.59 7.36 -19.72
N LYS A 352 -14.67 8.17 -19.75
CA LYS A 352 -14.60 9.58 -20.16
C LYS A 352 -13.94 10.45 -19.10
N LEU A 353 -14.24 10.20 -17.84
CA LEU A 353 -13.74 11.00 -16.71
C LEU A 353 -12.43 10.44 -16.15
N GLY A 354 -12.09 9.19 -16.46
CA GLY A 354 -10.94 8.50 -15.88
C GLY A 354 -11.10 8.17 -14.39
N LYS A 355 -12.32 8.20 -13.86
CA LYS A 355 -12.66 7.99 -12.46
C LYS A 355 -13.40 6.67 -12.24
N TRP A 356 -13.38 6.17 -11.01
CA TRP A 356 -14.20 5.03 -10.62
C TRP A 356 -15.55 5.48 -10.09
N TRP A 357 -16.61 4.84 -10.56
CA TRP A 357 -17.97 5.00 -10.10
C TRP A 357 -18.45 3.70 -9.46
N MET A 358 -19.15 3.82 -8.33
CA MET A 358 -19.78 2.72 -7.64
C MET A 358 -21.29 2.91 -7.71
N PHE A 359 -21.98 1.95 -8.30
CA PHE A 359 -23.43 1.88 -8.34
C PHE A 359 -23.88 0.94 -7.24
N TYR A 360 -24.98 1.26 -6.57
CA TYR A 360 -25.48 0.47 -5.46
C TYR A 360 -27.00 0.58 -5.32
N THR A 361 -27.65 -0.48 -4.80
CA THR A 361 -29.03 -0.40 -4.36
C THR A 361 -29.14 0.56 -3.19
N ASN A 362 -29.90 1.64 -3.33
CA ASN A 362 -30.10 2.59 -2.24
C ASN A 362 -31.36 2.24 -1.46
N ARG A 363 -31.25 1.33 -0.48
CA ARG A 363 -32.36 0.89 0.36
C ARG A 363 -32.84 2.04 1.21
N ARG A 364 -34.19 2.15 1.40
CA ARG A 364 -34.82 3.28 2.11
C ARG A 364 -34.80 3.09 3.63
N ALA A 365 -33.61 3.00 4.23
CA ALA A 365 -33.45 2.73 5.66
C ALA A 365 -34.07 3.80 6.55
N ASN A 366 -34.10 5.06 6.10
CA ASN A 366 -34.67 6.20 6.81
C ASN A 366 -36.19 6.39 6.59
N ALA A 367 -36.87 5.50 5.84
CA ALA A 367 -38.32 5.57 5.64
C ALA A 367 -39.06 5.18 6.94
N SER A 368 -39.61 6.18 7.64
CA SER A 368 -40.28 6.00 8.95
C SER A 368 -41.54 5.16 8.86
N GLU A 369 -42.26 5.23 7.76
CA GLU A 369 -43.55 4.56 7.53
C GLU A 369 -43.42 3.18 6.88
N ALA A 370 -42.20 2.64 6.75
CA ALA A 370 -42.00 1.37 6.10
C ALA A 370 -42.58 0.20 6.93
N ARG A 371 -43.46 -0.60 6.29
CA ARG A 371 -44.03 -1.83 6.86
C ARG A 371 -43.45 -3.05 6.15
N GLY A 372 -43.23 -4.13 6.91
CA GLY A 372 -42.67 -5.36 6.35
C GLY A 372 -41.37 -5.05 5.61
N VAL A 373 -41.27 -5.45 4.35
CA VAL A 373 -40.07 -5.24 3.51
C VAL A 373 -40.17 -4.03 2.57
N THR A 374 -41.13 -3.11 2.77
CA THR A 374 -41.29 -1.93 1.89
C THR A 374 -40.09 -1.01 1.86
N TRP A 375 -39.22 -1.07 2.87
CA TRP A 375 -37.98 -0.28 2.92
C TRP A 375 -36.91 -0.75 1.90
N VAL A 376 -36.97 -1.97 1.41
CA VAL A 376 -36.14 -2.46 0.30
C VAL A 376 -36.84 -2.34 -1.07
N HIS A 377 -38.06 -1.85 -1.11
CA HIS A 377 -38.80 -1.56 -2.33
C HIS A 377 -38.86 -0.04 -2.64
N GLY A 378 -39.20 0.32 -3.88
CA GLY A 378 -39.16 1.70 -4.35
C GLY A 378 -37.75 2.31 -4.30
N THR A 379 -36.73 1.47 -4.29
CA THR A 379 -35.32 1.83 -4.25
C THR A 379 -34.86 2.38 -5.59
N ARG A 380 -33.82 3.22 -5.56
CA ARG A 380 -33.10 3.72 -6.72
C ARG A 380 -31.67 3.17 -6.72
N ILE A 381 -30.99 3.35 -7.82
CA ILE A 381 -29.56 3.03 -7.90
C ILE A 381 -28.80 4.31 -7.62
N GLY A 382 -28.15 4.36 -6.45
CA GLY A 382 -27.24 5.44 -6.07
C GLY A 382 -25.92 5.33 -6.81
N ILE A 383 -25.23 6.46 -6.97
CA ILE A 383 -23.91 6.56 -7.59
C ILE A 383 -22.97 7.29 -6.64
N ALA A 384 -21.84 6.68 -6.35
CA ALA A 384 -20.71 7.33 -5.69
C ALA A 384 -19.50 7.36 -6.63
N GLU A 385 -18.67 8.40 -6.52
CA GLU A 385 -17.46 8.60 -7.31
C GLU A 385 -16.22 8.57 -6.42
N SER A 386 -15.13 8.02 -6.93
CA SER A 386 -13.80 8.07 -6.31
C SER A 386 -12.82 8.83 -7.18
N ASP A 387 -12.10 9.79 -6.57
CA ASP A 387 -11.03 10.57 -7.18
C ASP A 387 -9.63 9.99 -6.92
N ASP A 388 -9.53 8.96 -6.08
CA ASP A 388 -8.26 8.44 -5.57
C ASP A 388 -8.10 6.93 -5.73
N GLU A 389 -8.55 6.40 -6.85
CA GLU A 389 -8.40 4.99 -7.22
C GLU A 389 -9.11 4.02 -6.25
N GLY A 390 -10.20 4.47 -5.60
CA GLY A 390 -11.11 3.61 -4.85
C GLY A 390 -10.99 3.63 -3.33
N ALA A 391 -10.11 4.45 -2.74
CA ALA A 391 -9.94 4.51 -1.29
C ALA A 391 -10.99 5.39 -0.59
N ASN A 392 -11.45 6.46 -1.23
CA ASN A 392 -12.50 7.35 -0.73
C ASN A 392 -13.59 7.57 -1.78
N TRP A 393 -14.82 7.67 -1.32
CA TRP A 393 -16.00 7.78 -2.16
C TRP A 393 -16.91 8.91 -1.70
N HIS A 394 -17.52 9.59 -2.66
CA HIS A 394 -18.52 10.62 -2.39
C HIS A 394 -19.75 10.44 -3.28
N TYR A 395 -20.92 10.71 -2.72
CA TYR A 395 -22.20 10.62 -3.42
C TYR A 395 -22.31 11.68 -4.52
N ILE A 396 -22.72 11.26 -5.74
CA ILE A 396 -22.88 12.15 -6.89
C ILE A 396 -24.30 12.13 -7.49
N GLY A 397 -25.24 11.44 -6.84
CA GLY A 397 -26.63 11.36 -7.29
C GLY A 397 -27.09 9.94 -7.57
N GLU A 398 -28.18 9.82 -8.30
CA GLU A 398 -28.80 8.54 -8.69
C GLU A 398 -28.67 8.32 -10.20
N ALA A 399 -28.73 7.06 -10.63
CA ALA A 399 -28.83 6.69 -12.04
C ALA A 399 -30.21 7.06 -12.59
N ASP A 400 -30.24 7.79 -13.70
CA ASP A 400 -31.47 8.11 -14.42
C ASP A 400 -31.87 6.92 -15.32
N ILE A 401 -32.75 6.08 -14.77
CA ILE A 401 -33.18 4.83 -15.39
C ILE A 401 -34.60 4.99 -15.94
N GLU A 402 -34.75 4.88 -17.26
CA GLU A 402 -36.04 4.92 -17.93
C GLU A 402 -36.59 3.51 -18.11
N LEU A 403 -37.70 3.21 -17.42
CA LEU A 403 -38.42 1.95 -17.53
C LEU A 403 -39.78 2.15 -18.22
N PRO A 404 -40.24 1.15 -18.99
CA PRO A 404 -41.60 1.17 -19.52
C PRO A 404 -42.65 1.20 -18.40
N PRO A 405 -43.82 1.86 -18.59
CA PRO A 405 -44.84 2.01 -17.55
C PRO A 405 -45.31 0.70 -16.90
N GLN A 406 -45.34 -0.38 -17.68
CA GLN A 406 -45.71 -1.73 -17.17
C GLN A 406 -44.70 -2.32 -16.18
N MET A 407 -43.53 -1.72 -16.04
CA MET A 407 -42.50 -2.11 -15.08
C MET A 407 -42.58 -1.30 -13.76
N GLY A 408 -43.73 -0.67 -13.47
CA GLY A 408 -43.98 0.05 -12.22
C GLY A 408 -43.71 1.55 -12.24
N GLY A 409 -43.14 2.08 -13.32
CA GLY A 409 -42.89 3.52 -13.47
C GLY A 409 -42.11 4.11 -12.31
N ALA A 410 -42.63 5.17 -11.68
CA ALA A 410 -42.02 5.86 -10.54
C ALA A 410 -41.97 5.02 -9.24
N GLU A 411 -42.78 3.97 -9.13
CA GLU A 411 -42.81 3.07 -7.97
C GLU A 411 -41.97 1.80 -8.18
N ALA A 412 -41.36 1.64 -9.36
CA ALA A 412 -40.50 0.50 -9.61
C ALA A 412 -39.37 0.40 -8.58
N THR A 413 -39.07 -0.82 -8.18
CA THR A 413 -37.94 -1.14 -7.30
C THR A 413 -36.74 -1.56 -8.15
N HIS A 414 -35.57 -0.98 -7.88
CA HIS A 414 -34.32 -1.27 -8.55
C HIS A 414 -33.37 -1.97 -7.57
N TRP A 415 -32.88 -3.19 -7.91
CA TRP A 415 -31.94 -3.93 -7.08
C TRP A 415 -30.71 -4.38 -7.87
N ALA A 416 -29.57 -4.42 -7.18
CA ALA A 416 -28.35 -5.12 -7.56
C ALA A 416 -28.01 -5.00 -9.07
N PRO A 417 -27.58 -3.83 -9.54
CA PRO A 417 -27.14 -3.68 -10.92
C PRO A 417 -25.82 -4.43 -11.14
N ASP A 418 -25.63 -5.02 -12.33
CA ASP A 418 -24.30 -5.32 -12.84
C ASP A 418 -24.08 -4.52 -14.13
N ILE A 419 -22.85 -4.06 -14.36
CA ILE A 419 -22.54 -3.17 -15.48
C ILE A 419 -21.28 -3.64 -16.19
N ILE A 420 -21.38 -3.82 -17.50
CA ILE A 420 -20.25 -4.15 -18.36
C ILE A 420 -20.08 -3.10 -19.47
N ARG A 421 -18.85 -2.76 -19.79
CA ARG A 421 -18.54 -1.93 -20.94
C ARG A 421 -18.35 -2.79 -22.20
N ALA A 422 -19.09 -2.50 -23.26
CA ALA A 422 -18.99 -3.16 -24.56
C ALA A 422 -17.77 -2.67 -25.38
N ASN A 423 -17.48 -3.37 -26.48
CA ASN A 423 -16.34 -3.03 -27.35
C ASN A 423 -16.50 -1.71 -28.09
N ASP A 424 -17.73 -1.29 -28.35
CA ASP A 424 -18.07 -0.01 -28.99
C ASP A 424 -17.99 1.18 -28.04
N GLY A 425 -17.72 0.89 -26.75
CA GLY A 425 -17.60 1.88 -25.68
C GLY A 425 -18.89 2.17 -24.94
N SER A 426 -20.04 1.63 -25.34
CA SER A 426 -21.31 1.69 -24.62
C SER A 426 -21.24 0.88 -23.32
N TYR A 427 -22.13 1.20 -22.37
CA TYR A 427 -22.29 0.46 -21.14
C TYR A 427 -23.62 -0.27 -21.15
N HIS A 428 -23.62 -1.51 -20.68
CA HIS A 428 -24.80 -2.37 -20.54
C HIS A 428 -25.03 -2.67 -19.06
N MET A 429 -26.23 -2.35 -18.56
CA MET A 429 -26.66 -2.66 -17.20
C MET A 429 -27.65 -3.83 -17.22
N TYR A 430 -27.46 -4.74 -16.28
CA TYR A 430 -28.41 -5.82 -15.97
C TYR A 430 -28.96 -5.56 -14.58
N LEU A 431 -30.23 -5.16 -14.52
CA LEU A 431 -30.89 -4.65 -13.32
C LEU A 431 -32.03 -5.57 -12.91
N THR A 432 -32.08 -5.95 -11.64
CA THR A 432 -33.26 -6.57 -11.08
C THR A 432 -34.34 -5.50 -10.86
N VAL A 433 -35.52 -5.67 -11.48
CA VAL A 433 -36.66 -4.76 -11.34
C VAL A 433 -37.86 -5.49 -10.75
N VAL A 434 -38.45 -4.90 -9.69
CA VAL A 434 -39.74 -5.27 -9.15
C VAL A 434 -40.74 -4.18 -9.52
N PRO A 435 -41.91 -4.54 -10.14
CA PRO A 435 -42.84 -3.53 -10.66
C PRO A 435 -43.76 -2.95 -9.56
N GLY A 436 -43.21 -2.39 -8.51
CA GLY A 436 -43.96 -1.76 -7.43
C GLY A 436 -43.28 -1.83 -6.07
N ILE A 437 -44.04 -1.43 -5.04
CA ILE A 437 -43.65 -1.42 -3.62
C ILE A 437 -44.54 -2.42 -2.89
N PHE A 438 -43.96 -3.40 -2.22
CA PHE A 438 -44.66 -4.49 -1.58
C PHE A 438 -44.23 -4.71 -0.13
N GLU A 439 -45.10 -5.20 0.72
CA GLU A 439 -44.84 -5.52 2.14
C GLU A 439 -44.21 -6.91 2.33
N ASP A 440 -44.24 -7.75 1.31
CA ASP A 440 -43.69 -9.12 1.33
C ASP A 440 -42.82 -9.42 0.09
N TRP A 441 -42.34 -10.68 0.01
CA TRP A 441 -41.46 -11.15 -1.06
C TRP A 441 -42.23 -11.93 -2.18
N LYS A 442 -43.54 -11.92 -2.20
CA LYS A 442 -44.37 -12.79 -3.06
C LYS A 442 -44.80 -12.12 -4.36
N HIS A 443 -43.90 -11.55 -5.10
CA HIS A 443 -44.19 -10.85 -6.36
C HIS A 443 -43.14 -11.16 -7.42
N PRO A 444 -43.41 -10.96 -8.72
CA PRO A 444 -42.46 -11.13 -9.80
C PRO A 444 -41.26 -10.19 -9.68
N ARG A 445 -40.13 -10.61 -10.22
CA ARG A 445 -38.90 -9.83 -10.39
C ARG A 445 -38.32 -10.17 -11.73
N TYR A 446 -37.87 -9.13 -12.44
CA TYR A 446 -37.40 -9.28 -13.80
C TYR A 446 -35.96 -8.82 -13.92
N MET A 447 -35.18 -9.55 -14.70
CA MET A 447 -33.89 -9.07 -15.16
C MET A 447 -34.11 -8.15 -16.36
N VAL A 448 -33.74 -6.88 -16.23
CA VAL A 448 -33.91 -5.85 -17.26
C VAL A 448 -32.53 -5.43 -17.76
N HIS A 449 -32.33 -5.49 -19.06
CA HIS A 449 -31.17 -4.97 -19.75
C HIS A 449 -31.42 -3.52 -20.17
N LEU A 450 -30.43 -2.63 -19.91
CA LEU A 450 -30.43 -1.23 -20.30
C LEU A 450 -29.06 -0.85 -20.89
N THR A 451 -29.05 0.24 -21.69
CA THR A 451 -27.80 0.76 -22.26
C THR A 451 -27.56 2.22 -21.87
N SER A 452 -26.28 2.62 -21.83
CA SER A 452 -25.86 3.99 -21.54
C SER A 452 -24.58 4.35 -22.29
N GLN A 453 -24.41 5.65 -22.62
CA GLN A 453 -23.17 6.19 -23.18
C GLN A 453 -22.32 6.99 -22.16
N ASP A 454 -22.86 7.22 -20.96
CA ASP A 454 -22.27 8.11 -19.96
C ASP A 454 -22.36 7.59 -18.51
N LEU A 455 -22.91 6.39 -18.31
CA LEU A 455 -23.16 5.77 -17.02
C LEU A 455 -24.21 6.49 -16.15
N ARG A 456 -24.74 7.63 -16.60
CA ARG A 456 -25.76 8.38 -15.85
C ARG A 456 -27.16 8.12 -16.38
N HIS A 457 -27.35 8.17 -17.70
CA HIS A 457 -28.62 8.02 -18.37
C HIS A 457 -28.75 6.61 -18.96
N TRP A 458 -29.74 5.84 -18.46
CA TRP A 458 -29.97 4.44 -18.86
C TRP A 458 -31.29 4.32 -19.61
N ARG A 459 -31.21 3.78 -20.81
CA ARG A 459 -32.29 3.74 -21.80
C ARG A 459 -32.41 2.35 -22.43
N ASN A 460 -33.36 2.19 -23.34
CA ASN A 460 -33.56 0.97 -24.14
C ASN A 460 -33.87 -0.27 -23.27
N ALA A 461 -34.68 -0.10 -22.24
CA ALA A 461 -35.03 -1.17 -21.30
C ALA A 461 -35.68 -2.36 -22.00
N LYS A 462 -35.10 -3.54 -21.82
CA LYS A 462 -35.57 -4.83 -22.38
C LYS A 462 -35.62 -5.88 -21.27
N VAL A 463 -36.77 -6.50 -21.05
CA VAL A 463 -36.91 -7.65 -20.14
C VAL A 463 -36.27 -8.88 -20.76
N LEU A 464 -35.35 -9.52 -20.05
CA LEU A 464 -34.68 -10.74 -20.50
C LEU A 464 -35.54 -11.97 -20.18
N GLN A 465 -35.65 -12.89 -21.13
CA GLN A 465 -36.30 -14.18 -20.94
C GLN A 465 -35.24 -15.16 -20.39
N LEU A 466 -35.24 -15.36 -19.08
CA LEU A 466 -34.34 -16.26 -18.37
C LEU A 466 -35.06 -17.50 -17.83
N ALA A 467 -34.49 -18.17 -16.82
CA ALA A 467 -35.00 -19.46 -16.34
C ALA A 467 -36.41 -19.40 -15.71
N SER A 468 -36.80 -18.25 -15.14
CA SER A 468 -38.08 -18.05 -14.48
C SER A 468 -38.46 -16.57 -14.37
N GLU A 469 -39.66 -16.30 -13.85
CA GLU A 469 -40.16 -14.94 -13.55
C GLU A 469 -39.63 -14.38 -12.22
N ARG A 470 -38.74 -15.09 -11.55
CA ARG A 470 -38.15 -14.68 -10.27
C ARG A 470 -36.65 -14.89 -10.30
N VAL A 471 -36.00 -14.03 -11.05
CA VAL A 471 -34.53 -14.00 -11.19
C VAL A 471 -33.99 -12.67 -10.72
N ILE A 472 -32.86 -12.72 -10.02
CA ILE A 472 -32.20 -11.55 -9.43
C ILE A 472 -30.68 -11.62 -9.62
N ASP A 473 -30.01 -10.50 -9.41
CA ASP A 473 -28.57 -10.36 -9.14
C ASP A 473 -27.71 -10.98 -10.24
N ALA A 474 -27.62 -10.34 -11.36
CA ALA A 474 -26.75 -10.77 -12.45
C ALA A 474 -25.29 -10.38 -12.20
N THR A 475 -24.38 -11.17 -12.76
CA THR A 475 -23.00 -10.75 -13.08
C THR A 475 -22.66 -11.19 -14.50
N VAL A 476 -22.03 -10.31 -15.28
CA VAL A 476 -21.74 -10.56 -16.68
C VAL A 476 -20.26 -10.48 -16.97
N LEU A 477 -19.74 -11.48 -17.66
CA LEU A 477 -18.34 -11.58 -18.02
C LEU A 477 -18.18 -11.81 -19.52
N ARG A 478 -17.15 -11.21 -20.12
CA ARG A 478 -16.70 -11.54 -21.47
C ARG A 478 -15.93 -12.87 -21.46
N LEU A 479 -16.30 -13.79 -22.33
CA LEU A 479 -15.65 -15.10 -22.44
C LEU A 479 -14.34 -15.00 -23.23
N PRO A 480 -13.30 -15.78 -22.86
CA PRO A 480 -12.02 -15.80 -23.58
C PRO A 480 -12.12 -16.15 -25.07
N GLN A 481 -13.08 -17.01 -25.41
CA GLN A 481 -13.35 -17.48 -26.78
C GLN A 481 -14.28 -16.55 -27.57
N GLY A 482 -14.71 -15.45 -26.97
CA GLY A 482 -15.68 -14.50 -27.53
C GLY A 482 -17.10 -14.72 -27.01
N GLY A 483 -17.96 -13.70 -27.15
CA GLY A 483 -19.27 -13.67 -26.53
C GLY A 483 -19.22 -13.38 -25.02
N TYR A 484 -20.34 -13.54 -24.35
CA TYR A 484 -20.54 -13.16 -22.95
C TYR A 484 -21.30 -14.24 -22.20
N ARG A 485 -21.07 -14.33 -20.90
CA ARG A 485 -21.82 -15.17 -19.98
C ARG A 485 -22.31 -14.35 -18.80
N MET A 486 -23.59 -14.56 -18.47
CA MET A 486 -24.25 -14.03 -17.28
C MET A 486 -24.46 -15.17 -16.29
N TRP A 487 -24.16 -14.94 -15.01
CA TRP A 487 -24.64 -15.75 -13.91
C TRP A 487 -25.67 -14.95 -13.14
N TYR A 488 -26.71 -15.60 -12.65
CA TYR A 488 -27.81 -14.97 -11.93
C TYR A 488 -28.48 -15.94 -10.97
N ASN A 489 -29.14 -15.43 -9.95
CA ASN A 489 -29.92 -16.23 -9.01
C ASN A 489 -31.29 -16.58 -9.62
N ASN A 490 -31.68 -17.84 -9.56
CA ASN A 490 -33.02 -18.31 -9.85
C ASN A 490 -33.72 -18.70 -8.53
N GLU A 491 -34.54 -17.79 -8.00
CA GLU A 491 -35.21 -18.00 -6.71
C GLU A 491 -36.19 -19.14 -6.69
N VAL A 492 -36.78 -19.53 -7.83
CA VAL A 492 -37.75 -20.61 -7.94
C VAL A 492 -37.10 -21.97 -7.73
N ASP A 493 -35.83 -22.12 -8.08
CA ASP A 493 -35.08 -23.35 -7.87
C ASP A 493 -34.10 -23.21 -6.68
N LYS A 494 -34.66 -23.09 -5.48
CA LYS A 494 -33.92 -23.05 -4.20
C LYS A 494 -32.82 -21.98 -4.15
N LYS A 495 -33.03 -20.89 -4.87
CA LYS A 495 -32.04 -19.82 -5.01
C LYS A 495 -30.70 -20.32 -5.58
N SER A 496 -30.72 -21.24 -6.52
CA SER A 496 -29.53 -21.74 -7.23
C SER A 496 -29.01 -20.71 -8.20
N ILE A 497 -27.68 -20.71 -8.45
CA ILE A 497 -27.08 -19.87 -9.47
C ILE A 497 -27.19 -20.55 -10.83
N TYR A 498 -27.80 -19.86 -11.78
CA TYR A 498 -27.97 -20.24 -13.17
C TYR A 498 -27.02 -19.45 -14.06
N TYR A 499 -26.91 -19.83 -15.35
CA TYR A 499 -26.16 -19.06 -16.32
C TYR A 499 -26.84 -19.02 -17.69
N ALA A 500 -26.54 -17.96 -18.42
CA ALA A 500 -26.97 -17.74 -19.80
C ALA A 500 -25.81 -17.22 -20.64
N ASP A 501 -25.79 -17.53 -21.91
CA ASP A 501 -24.78 -17.08 -22.87
C ASP A 501 -25.38 -16.11 -23.90
N SER A 502 -24.59 -15.12 -24.30
CA SER A 502 -24.95 -14.13 -25.34
C SER A 502 -23.79 -13.88 -26.28
N PRO A 503 -24.03 -13.72 -27.59
CA PRO A 503 -23.01 -13.27 -28.53
C PRO A 503 -22.79 -11.75 -28.51
N ASP A 504 -23.76 -10.95 -28.01
CA ASP A 504 -23.88 -9.52 -28.28
C ASP A 504 -24.34 -8.65 -27.09
N LEU A 505 -24.45 -9.19 -25.87
CA LEU A 505 -24.96 -8.52 -24.66
C LEU A 505 -26.48 -8.26 -24.66
N GLU A 506 -27.21 -8.53 -25.75
CA GLU A 506 -28.64 -8.26 -25.88
C GLU A 506 -29.49 -9.53 -25.97
N ASN A 507 -28.98 -10.54 -26.66
CA ASN A 507 -29.68 -11.77 -26.92
C ASN A 507 -29.12 -12.91 -26.07
N TRP A 508 -29.87 -13.31 -25.03
CA TRP A 508 -29.43 -14.26 -24.03
C TRP A 508 -30.11 -15.61 -24.19
N THR A 509 -29.35 -16.68 -24.09
CA THR A 509 -29.83 -18.08 -24.11
C THR A 509 -29.54 -18.72 -22.76
N ASN A 510 -30.58 -19.05 -21.98
CA ASN A 510 -30.45 -19.78 -20.72
C ASN A 510 -29.80 -21.15 -20.96
N LYS A 511 -28.78 -21.48 -20.16
CA LYS A 511 -28.03 -22.75 -20.23
C LYS A 511 -28.27 -23.65 -19.03
N GLY A 512 -29.02 -23.19 -18.04
CA GLY A 512 -29.35 -23.97 -16.85
C GLY A 512 -28.54 -23.61 -15.63
N LYS A 513 -28.44 -24.57 -14.71
CA LYS A 513 -27.83 -24.39 -13.39
C LYS A 513 -26.30 -24.46 -13.46
N ALA A 514 -25.63 -23.48 -12.87
CA ALA A 514 -24.19 -23.47 -12.65
C ALA A 514 -23.82 -24.05 -11.27
N VAL A 515 -24.47 -23.57 -10.21
CA VAL A 515 -24.21 -23.98 -8.81
C VAL A 515 -25.56 -24.17 -8.09
N GLY A 516 -25.68 -25.18 -7.29
CA GLY A 516 -26.93 -25.50 -6.57
C GLY A 516 -26.74 -26.43 -5.37
N ASP A 517 -25.50 -26.48 -4.85
CA ASP A 517 -25.19 -27.22 -3.63
C ASP A 517 -25.83 -26.57 -2.40
N GLN A 518 -26.08 -25.28 -2.46
CA GLN A 518 -26.89 -24.51 -1.51
C GLN A 518 -27.52 -23.31 -2.19
N GLY A 519 -28.45 -22.63 -1.53
CA GLY A 519 -28.97 -21.33 -1.97
C GLY A 519 -27.91 -20.25 -1.88
N GLY A 520 -27.94 -19.33 -2.84
CA GLY A 520 -27.05 -18.15 -2.85
C GLY A 520 -27.58 -17.07 -3.77
N GLU A 521 -27.18 -15.83 -3.56
CA GLU A 521 -27.51 -14.67 -4.40
C GLU A 521 -26.26 -13.82 -4.65
N GLY A 522 -26.36 -12.76 -5.45
CA GLY A 522 -25.25 -11.86 -5.74
C GLY A 522 -24.00 -12.56 -6.27
N PRO A 523 -24.06 -13.41 -7.30
CA PRO A 523 -22.87 -14.04 -7.82
C PRO A 523 -21.94 -12.96 -8.40
N LYS A 524 -20.64 -13.02 -8.09
CA LYS A 524 -19.59 -12.26 -8.77
C LYS A 524 -18.54 -13.20 -9.33
N VAL A 525 -18.34 -13.16 -10.64
CA VAL A 525 -17.37 -14.00 -11.36
C VAL A 525 -16.22 -13.16 -11.88
N PHE A 526 -14.98 -13.60 -11.60
CA PHE A 526 -13.76 -12.89 -12.02
C PHE A 526 -12.60 -13.86 -12.24
N ARG A 527 -11.55 -13.40 -12.93
CA ARG A 527 -10.30 -14.14 -13.11
C ARG A 527 -9.20 -13.50 -12.27
N TRP A 528 -8.51 -14.31 -11.47
CA TRP A 528 -7.36 -13.88 -10.68
C TRP A 528 -6.40 -15.03 -10.42
N LYS A 529 -5.08 -14.79 -10.52
CA LYS A 529 -4.03 -15.80 -10.32
C LYS A 529 -4.25 -17.05 -11.21
N ASP A 530 -4.57 -16.77 -12.49
CA ASP A 530 -4.84 -17.78 -13.53
C ASP A 530 -6.02 -18.72 -13.27
N GLN A 531 -6.83 -18.44 -12.27
CA GLN A 531 -8.00 -19.19 -11.87
C GLN A 531 -9.29 -18.37 -12.05
N TRP A 532 -10.38 -19.00 -12.42
CA TRP A 532 -11.73 -18.42 -12.36
C TRP A 532 -12.33 -18.60 -10.96
N TRP A 533 -12.89 -17.54 -10.45
CA TRP A 533 -13.54 -17.50 -9.16
C TRP A 533 -14.97 -17.04 -9.28
N MET A 534 -15.87 -17.59 -8.44
CA MET A 534 -17.22 -17.09 -8.20
C MET A 534 -17.40 -16.91 -6.70
N ILE A 535 -17.88 -15.76 -6.29
CA ILE A 535 -18.25 -15.48 -4.90
C ILE A 535 -19.75 -15.21 -4.87
N THR A 536 -20.49 -15.81 -3.90
CA THR A 536 -21.94 -15.63 -3.77
C THR A 536 -22.31 -15.37 -2.32
N ASP A 537 -23.32 -14.52 -2.07
CA ASP A 537 -23.89 -14.33 -0.75
C ASP A 537 -24.76 -15.53 -0.36
N VAL A 538 -24.48 -16.12 0.78
CA VAL A 538 -25.22 -17.27 1.32
C VAL A 538 -25.86 -16.99 2.69
N TRP A 539 -26.03 -15.70 3.02
CA TRP A 539 -26.61 -15.17 4.28
C TRP A 539 -25.86 -15.61 5.55
N ARG A 540 -24.69 -16.15 5.39
CA ARG A 540 -23.72 -16.50 6.43
C ARG A 540 -22.31 -16.19 5.93
N GLY A 541 -22.12 -14.95 5.46
CA GLY A 541 -20.95 -14.56 4.70
C GLY A 541 -21.01 -15.02 3.25
N LEU A 542 -19.88 -15.11 2.59
CA LEU A 542 -19.76 -15.29 1.15
C LEU A 542 -19.12 -16.65 0.81
N ALA A 543 -19.85 -17.50 0.10
CA ALA A 543 -19.33 -18.76 -0.43
C ALA A 543 -18.40 -18.49 -1.63
N VAL A 544 -17.31 -19.24 -1.73
CA VAL A 544 -16.32 -19.13 -2.80
C VAL A 544 -16.28 -20.41 -3.60
N TYR A 545 -16.27 -20.27 -4.92
CA TYR A 545 -16.09 -21.36 -5.87
C TYR A 545 -14.95 -21.05 -6.83
N ARG A 546 -14.24 -22.09 -7.28
CA ARG A 546 -13.21 -22.02 -8.31
C ARG A 546 -13.55 -22.89 -9.51
N SER A 547 -13.12 -22.49 -10.70
CA SER A 547 -13.35 -23.22 -11.93
C SER A 547 -12.19 -23.01 -12.91
N ASP A 548 -11.87 -24.03 -13.71
CA ASP A 548 -10.91 -23.94 -14.79
C ASP A 548 -11.57 -23.57 -16.13
N ASP A 549 -12.88 -23.84 -16.27
CA ASP A 549 -13.61 -23.80 -17.53
C ASP A 549 -14.89 -22.93 -17.52
N LEU A 550 -15.21 -22.26 -16.37
CA LEU A 550 -16.44 -21.49 -16.17
C LEU A 550 -17.74 -22.33 -16.21
N LEU A 551 -17.63 -23.65 -16.23
CA LEU A 551 -18.75 -24.59 -16.24
C LEU A 551 -18.79 -25.46 -14.98
N ASN A 552 -17.65 -26.02 -14.62
CA ASN A 552 -17.50 -26.89 -13.48
C ASN A 552 -16.95 -26.10 -12.27
N TRP A 553 -17.80 -25.94 -11.25
CA TRP A 553 -17.47 -25.13 -10.07
C TRP A 553 -17.20 -26.00 -8.85
N LYS A 554 -16.06 -25.78 -8.21
CA LYS A 554 -15.68 -26.47 -6.98
C LYS A 554 -15.71 -25.49 -5.82
N ARG A 555 -16.53 -25.78 -4.81
CA ARG A 555 -16.65 -24.95 -3.62
C ARG A 555 -15.43 -25.07 -2.72
N GLN A 556 -15.01 -23.95 -2.14
CA GLN A 556 -14.04 -23.83 -1.06
C GLN A 556 -14.69 -24.19 0.28
N LEU A 557 -13.91 -24.72 1.23
CA LEU A 557 -14.36 -24.91 2.61
C LEU A 557 -14.41 -23.56 3.35
N GLY A 558 -15.47 -23.33 4.13
CA GLY A 558 -15.74 -22.07 4.84
C GLY A 558 -16.23 -20.96 3.91
N ASN A 559 -16.69 -19.88 4.51
CA ASN A 559 -17.14 -18.70 3.81
C ASN A 559 -16.24 -17.49 4.17
N LEU A 560 -16.07 -16.55 3.25
CA LEU A 560 -15.51 -15.25 3.57
C LEU A 560 -16.53 -14.44 4.38
N LEU A 561 -16.06 -13.54 5.24
CA LEU A 561 -16.88 -12.57 5.98
C LEU A 561 -18.02 -13.20 6.83
N GLU A 562 -17.93 -14.48 7.18
CA GLU A 562 -18.86 -15.16 8.09
C GLU A 562 -18.62 -14.72 9.53
N VAL A 563 -17.37 -14.50 9.90
CA VAL A 563 -17.00 -13.97 11.21
C VAL A 563 -17.07 -12.44 11.17
N PRO A 564 -17.81 -11.80 12.11
CA PRO A 564 -17.80 -10.35 12.26
C PRO A 564 -16.41 -9.78 12.46
N GLY A 565 -16.14 -8.58 11.89
CA GLY A 565 -14.92 -7.81 12.14
C GLY A 565 -15.04 -6.91 13.38
N HIS A 566 -14.02 -6.07 13.58
CA HIS A 566 -13.94 -5.10 14.69
C HIS A 566 -14.00 -3.64 14.21
N GLY A 567 -13.96 -3.41 12.88
CA GLY A 567 -14.06 -2.07 12.30
C GLY A 567 -15.45 -1.48 12.44
N GLU A 568 -15.55 -0.15 12.35
CA GLU A 568 -16.84 0.55 12.37
C GLU A 568 -17.78 0.02 11.30
N ASP A 569 -19.03 -0.26 11.68
CA ASP A 569 -20.08 -0.84 10.83
C ASP A 569 -19.75 -2.24 10.25
N ASP A 570 -18.70 -2.91 10.72
CA ASP A 570 -18.24 -4.20 10.21
C ASP A 570 -18.36 -5.36 11.22
N GLU A 571 -19.00 -5.13 12.37
CA GLU A 571 -19.22 -6.08 13.47
C GLU A 571 -20.37 -7.06 13.20
N VAL A 572 -20.65 -7.36 11.93
CA VAL A 572 -21.69 -8.28 11.44
C VAL A 572 -21.17 -9.04 10.22
N ILE A 573 -21.93 -10.03 9.73
CA ILE A 573 -21.59 -10.73 8.48
C ILE A 573 -21.58 -9.76 7.30
N GLY A 574 -20.70 -10.00 6.32
CA GLY A 574 -20.70 -9.29 5.04
C GLY A 574 -21.58 -10.01 4.01
N GLY A 575 -22.21 -9.24 3.12
CA GLY A 575 -23.08 -9.72 2.05
C GLY A 575 -22.81 -9.09 0.70
N HIS A 576 -23.35 -9.65 -0.35
CA HIS A 576 -23.38 -9.25 -1.76
C HIS A 576 -22.05 -8.66 -2.29
N PRO A 577 -21.21 -9.48 -2.92
CA PRO A 577 -19.85 -9.10 -3.30
C PRO A 577 -19.77 -8.36 -4.63
N ASP A 578 -18.83 -7.41 -4.74
CA ASP A 578 -18.18 -7.07 -6.01
C ASP A 578 -16.68 -7.23 -5.88
N VAL A 579 -15.99 -7.58 -6.96
CA VAL A 579 -14.53 -7.77 -6.95
C VAL A 579 -13.89 -7.02 -8.10
N VAL A 580 -12.88 -6.22 -7.76
CA VAL A 580 -12.02 -5.57 -8.76
C VAL A 580 -10.60 -6.11 -8.62
N VAL A 581 -10.07 -6.63 -9.72
CA VAL A 581 -8.69 -7.15 -9.81
C VAL A 581 -7.77 -6.09 -10.40
N ASN A 582 -6.64 -5.84 -9.76
CA ASN A 582 -5.56 -4.99 -10.25
C ASN A 582 -4.22 -5.75 -10.19
N GLY A 583 -3.87 -6.42 -11.28
CA GLY A 583 -2.67 -7.25 -11.37
C GLY A 583 -2.67 -8.37 -10.33
N ASP A 584 -1.71 -8.34 -9.44
CA ASP A 584 -1.54 -9.35 -8.39
C ASP A 584 -2.47 -9.16 -7.17
N ARG A 585 -3.24 -8.09 -7.12
CA ARG A 585 -4.14 -7.75 -6.03
C ARG A 585 -5.60 -7.84 -6.47
N ALA A 586 -6.47 -8.22 -5.54
CA ALA A 586 -7.92 -8.23 -5.74
C ALA A 586 -8.60 -7.62 -4.51
N PHE A 587 -9.60 -6.78 -4.75
CA PHE A 587 -10.36 -6.08 -3.72
C PHE A 587 -11.80 -6.56 -3.75
N LEU A 588 -12.28 -7.02 -2.60
CA LEU A 588 -13.65 -7.43 -2.38
C LEU A 588 -14.42 -6.28 -1.73
N PHE A 589 -15.42 -5.78 -2.43
CA PHE A 589 -16.38 -4.81 -1.94
C PHE A 589 -17.65 -5.55 -1.50
N TYR A 590 -18.21 -5.18 -0.36
CA TYR A 590 -19.37 -5.84 0.23
C TYR A 590 -20.19 -4.86 1.06
N PHE A 591 -21.40 -5.22 1.43
CA PHE A 591 -22.18 -4.42 2.37
C PHE A 591 -22.37 -5.13 3.71
N THR A 592 -22.70 -4.36 4.71
CA THR A 592 -23.06 -4.82 6.04
C THR A 592 -24.36 -4.18 6.52
N HIS A 593 -25.06 -4.84 7.45
CA HIS A 593 -26.20 -4.28 8.20
C HIS A 593 -25.79 -4.06 9.66
N PRO A 594 -25.11 -2.97 10.02
CA PRO A 594 -24.46 -2.82 11.33
C PRO A 594 -25.41 -2.94 12.52
N GLY A 595 -26.67 -2.53 12.36
CA GLY A 595 -27.68 -2.65 13.42
C GLY A 595 -28.25 -4.04 13.64
N LYS A 596 -27.92 -5.01 12.76
CA LYS A 596 -28.36 -6.42 12.92
C LYS A 596 -27.39 -7.23 13.77
N ARG A 597 -27.09 -6.77 14.98
CA ARG A 597 -26.17 -7.42 15.90
C ARG A 597 -26.80 -7.70 17.27
N GLY A 598 -26.35 -8.75 17.93
CA GLY A 598 -26.75 -9.10 19.30
C GLY A 598 -28.27 -9.21 19.48
N PRO A 599 -28.84 -8.74 20.60
CA PRO A 599 -30.28 -8.84 20.90
C PRO A 599 -31.14 -7.96 19.95
N ASP A 600 -30.55 -7.01 19.25
CA ASP A 600 -31.27 -6.09 18.36
C ASP A 600 -31.45 -6.64 16.94
N GLN A 601 -30.93 -7.81 16.65
CA GLN A 601 -30.97 -8.46 15.35
C GLN A 601 -32.39 -8.63 14.77
N LYS A 602 -33.40 -8.77 15.66
CA LYS A 602 -34.81 -8.97 15.29
C LYS A 602 -35.65 -7.70 15.33
N LYS A 603 -35.08 -6.57 15.77
CA LYS A 603 -35.77 -5.30 15.73
C LYS A 603 -35.87 -4.81 14.30
N ASP A 604 -36.88 -4.02 14.01
CA ASP A 604 -37.09 -3.38 12.71
C ASP A 604 -37.18 -1.86 12.89
N GLY A 605 -36.05 -1.20 12.74
CA GLY A 605 -35.91 0.24 12.84
C GLY A 605 -34.83 0.75 11.88
N ARG A 606 -34.64 2.04 11.82
CA ARG A 606 -33.64 2.68 10.96
C ARG A 606 -32.26 2.01 11.11
N GLU A 607 -31.82 1.78 12.34
CA GLU A 607 -30.51 1.17 12.62
C GLU A 607 -30.37 -0.23 12.04
N GLN A 608 -31.43 -1.06 12.08
CA GLN A 608 -31.40 -2.42 11.54
C GLN A 608 -31.56 -2.45 10.02
N ARG A 609 -32.12 -1.38 9.43
CA ARG A 609 -32.33 -1.24 7.98
C ARG A 609 -31.14 -0.60 7.28
N ARG A 610 -30.38 0.26 7.99
CA ARG A 610 -29.22 0.92 7.39
C ARG A 610 -28.17 -0.08 6.96
N SER A 611 -27.44 0.28 5.92
CA SER A 611 -26.32 -0.52 5.40
C SER A 611 -25.13 0.38 5.03
N SER A 612 -23.95 -0.20 5.18
CA SER A 612 -22.69 0.46 4.88
C SER A 612 -21.90 -0.40 3.90
N LEU A 613 -21.17 0.23 3.00
CA LEU A 613 -20.25 -0.47 2.10
C LEU A 613 -18.87 -0.53 2.73
N GLN A 614 -18.21 -1.65 2.55
CA GLN A 614 -16.90 -1.99 3.08
C GLN A 614 -15.98 -2.48 1.96
N VAL A 615 -14.68 -2.54 2.21
CA VAL A 615 -13.71 -3.13 1.32
C VAL A 615 -12.66 -3.93 2.10
N VAL A 616 -12.23 -5.05 1.52
CA VAL A 616 -11.12 -5.85 2.03
C VAL A 616 -10.27 -6.35 0.86
N GLU A 617 -8.96 -6.48 1.05
CA GLU A 617 -8.10 -7.13 0.08
C GLU A 617 -8.22 -8.66 0.21
N LEU A 618 -8.39 -9.34 -0.92
CA LEU A 618 -8.39 -10.79 -0.99
C LEU A 618 -6.97 -11.33 -0.95
N LEU A 619 -6.76 -12.37 -0.18
CA LEU A 619 -5.53 -13.14 -0.13
C LEU A 619 -5.72 -14.47 -0.86
N HIS A 620 -4.83 -14.79 -1.78
CA HIS A 620 -4.82 -16.08 -2.47
C HIS A 620 -3.92 -17.07 -1.75
N THR A 621 -4.45 -18.25 -1.45
CA THR A 621 -3.73 -19.37 -0.83
C THR A 621 -3.93 -20.65 -1.65
N GLU A 622 -3.15 -21.68 -1.38
CA GLU A 622 -3.35 -23.01 -1.99
C GLU A 622 -4.75 -23.60 -1.70
N GLN A 623 -5.36 -23.21 -0.59
CA GLN A 623 -6.66 -23.69 -0.15
C GLN A 623 -7.84 -22.87 -0.73
N GLY A 624 -7.57 -21.68 -1.29
CA GLY A 624 -8.57 -20.79 -1.86
C GLY A 624 -8.35 -19.32 -1.49
N LEU A 625 -9.43 -18.56 -1.38
CA LEU A 625 -9.41 -17.14 -1.04
C LEU A 625 -9.65 -16.93 0.46
N LEU A 626 -8.93 -15.97 1.03
CA LEU A 626 -9.14 -15.48 2.39
C LEU A 626 -9.34 -13.96 2.37
N ALA A 627 -9.98 -13.43 3.41
CA ALA A 627 -10.18 -12.01 3.63
C ALA A 627 -10.00 -11.70 5.12
N ASP A 628 -8.99 -10.90 5.45
CA ASP A 628 -8.82 -10.36 6.79
C ASP A 628 -9.44 -8.97 6.83
N ARG A 629 -10.68 -8.88 7.30
CA ARG A 629 -11.47 -7.64 7.32
C ARG A 629 -11.03 -6.66 8.40
N ASP A 630 -10.20 -7.08 9.34
CA ASP A 630 -9.61 -6.22 10.38
C ASP A 630 -8.26 -5.62 9.95
N ALA A 631 -7.65 -6.16 8.91
CA ALA A 631 -6.46 -5.57 8.32
C ALA A 631 -6.79 -4.25 7.58
N PRO A 632 -5.88 -3.26 7.59
CA PRO A 632 -6.02 -2.06 6.77
C PRO A 632 -6.10 -2.41 5.28
N ALA A 633 -7.13 -1.94 4.59
CA ALA A 633 -7.25 -2.12 3.15
C ALA A 633 -6.65 -0.91 2.42
N TYR A 634 -5.50 -1.10 1.77
CA TYR A 634 -4.91 -0.10 0.88
C TYR A 634 -5.40 -0.32 -0.53
N VAL A 635 -6.33 0.54 -0.98
CA VAL A 635 -7.02 0.33 -2.25
C VAL A 635 -6.32 1.09 -3.36
N ARG A 636 -6.12 0.40 -4.47
CA ARG A 636 -5.72 0.95 -5.75
C ARG A 636 -6.41 0.20 -6.87
N LEU A 637 -7.43 0.79 -7.44
CA LEU A 637 -8.15 0.24 -8.58
C LEU A 637 -7.40 0.53 -9.90
N PRO A 638 -7.57 -0.27 -10.97
CA PRO A 638 -6.85 -0.09 -12.22
C PRO A 638 -7.06 1.29 -12.83
N ALA A 639 -5.98 1.88 -13.33
CA ALA A 639 -6.04 3.18 -14.03
C ALA A 639 -6.60 3.08 -15.46
N LYS A 640 -6.59 1.88 -16.05
CA LYS A 640 -7.09 1.60 -17.42
C LYS A 640 -7.83 0.26 -17.48
#